data_46eff52aa43c4d499bfea6b5a3c4c66d
#
_entry.id   46eff52aa43c4d499bfea6b5a3c4c66d
#
_cell.length_a   1.000
_cell.length_b   1.000
_cell.length_c   1.000
_cell.angle_alpha   90.00
_cell.angle_beta   90.00
_cell.angle_gamma   90.00
#
_symmetry.space_group_name_H-M   'P 1'
#
loop_
_entity.id
_entity.type
_entity.pdbx_description
1 polymer ?
#
loop_
_entity_poly.entity_id
_entity_poly.type
_entity_poly.pdbx_seq_one_letter_code
_entity_poly.pdbx_strand_id
1 'polypeptide(L)'
;MNINKYTIKSQEALQSAIELARKAGNQAIEPVHLLTSILTLGDSLTDFLLSKLAIQRARLEESLQRMLSALPKVSGGEPYLSSDATKVLDKAEDIATEMKDEYVALEHLFLALAEVDTSVARLLKSDFGLQVAELRKAVNELRKGNRVTSQHAEEQYNALSKYAINLCERARSGKLDPVIGRDDEIRRVLQILSRRTKNNPILIGEPGVGKTAIAEGLAFRIVRGDVPENLRSKQVYSLDMGALIAGAKYKGEFEERLKSVVTEVTKSEGEIILFIDEIHTLVGAGKGEGAMDAANILKPALARGELRSIGATTLDEYQKYFEKDKALERRFQMVMVDEPDEASSISILRGLKEKYENHHKVRIKDDAIIAAVRLSDRYITDRFLPDKAIDLMDEAAARLRMQIDSLPEGLDEIARRITQLEIEREAIRREDDEEKLEELNKEIATLREEEAGDKAKWMREQELINRIQQCKIEVEQLKIEADSAERSGDYGRVAEIRYGRLKEKEAEIAATQAELATAQGQEGAMIREEVGAEDIADIVSRWTGIPVGKMLQSEREKLLHLEDELHRRVVGQELAIEAVADAVRRSRAGLQDPKRPIGSFLFLGTTGVGKTELAKALAEVLFDDETMLTRIDMSEYQEKFSATRLIGAPPGYVGYDEGGQLTEAIRRKPYSVVLFDEIEKAHPDVFNVLLQVLDDGRLTDNKGRVVNFKNTIIIMTSNMGSDLIRERFANVPEGKMQQTIDETRELVLDLLKRTIRPEFLNRIDETIVFTPLGRSEIERIVRLQLDTTAHVLASNGIELHYTDAAVSWIAEAGYDPEFGARPVRRVIQHSVLNELSKSILSGSVDRSSVITLDVEDGKLLFR
;
A
#
# COMPACT_ATOMS: atom_id res chain seq x y z
N MET A 1 -4.83 47.85 -33.63
CA MET A 1 -4.24 46.68 -32.96
C MET A 1 -4.99 45.40 -33.40
N ASN A 2 -4.32 44.45 -33.98
CA ASN A 2 -4.93 43.14 -34.33
C ASN A 2 -4.52 42.11 -33.28
N ILE A 3 -5.41 41.86 -32.34
CA ILE A 3 -5.17 40.93 -31.18
C ILE A 3 -4.73 39.52 -31.67
N ASN A 4 -5.14 39.11 -32.87
CA ASN A 4 -4.79 37.79 -33.42
C ASN A 4 -3.31 37.66 -33.81
N LYS A 5 -2.55 38.77 -33.81
CA LYS A 5 -1.10 38.76 -34.02
C LYS A 5 -0.30 38.53 -32.76
N TYR A 6 -0.95 38.43 -31.61
CA TYR A 6 -0.32 38.23 -30.32
C TYR A 6 -0.43 36.76 -29.88
N THR A 7 0.56 36.26 -29.22
CA THR A 7 0.49 34.96 -28.56
C THR A 7 -0.60 34.94 -27.50
N ILE A 8 -1.10 33.76 -27.14
CA ILE A 8 -2.17 33.63 -26.15
C ILE A 8 -1.77 34.30 -24.83
N LYS A 9 -0.55 34.10 -24.36
CA LYS A 9 -0.04 34.74 -23.15
C LYS A 9 0.08 36.25 -23.25
N SER A 10 0.48 36.75 -24.41
CA SER A 10 0.48 38.19 -24.65
C SER A 10 -0.91 38.78 -24.68
N GLN A 11 -1.92 38.04 -25.19
CA GLN A 11 -3.33 38.42 -25.12
C GLN A 11 -3.84 38.41 -23.69
N GLU A 12 -3.51 37.40 -22.89
CA GLU A 12 -3.82 37.32 -21.47
C GLU A 12 -3.20 38.49 -20.68
N ALA A 13 -1.94 38.84 -20.98
CA ALA A 13 -1.27 40.00 -20.36
C ALA A 13 -1.98 41.29 -20.69
N LEU A 14 -2.40 41.49 -21.92
CA LEU A 14 -3.17 42.65 -22.34
C LEU A 14 -4.54 42.70 -21.66
N GLN A 15 -5.24 41.60 -21.59
CA GLN A 15 -6.53 41.51 -20.95
C GLN A 15 -6.43 41.76 -19.44
N SER A 16 -5.44 41.19 -18.79
CA SER A 16 -5.12 41.43 -17.37
C SER A 16 -4.77 42.90 -17.09
N ALA A 17 -4.04 43.54 -18.01
CA ALA A 17 -3.75 44.98 -17.88
C ALA A 17 -5.02 45.85 -17.95
N ILE A 18 -5.98 45.49 -18.82
CA ILE A 18 -7.29 46.16 -18.90
C ILE A 18 -8.08 45.98 -17.59
N GLU A 19 -8.10 44.75 -17.08
CA GLU A 19 -8.79 44.48 -15.79
C GLU A 19 -8.12 45.19 -14.60
N LEU A 20 -6.79 45.26 -14.60
CA LEU A 20 -6.03 45.95 -13.57
C LEU A 20 -6.33 47.43 -13.56
N ALA A 21 -6.35 48.08 -14.75
CA ALA A 21 -6.72 49.45 -14.90
C ALA A 21 -8.17 49.73 -14.42
N ARG A 22 -9.10 48.83 -14.77
CA ARG A 22 -10.50 48.92 -14.32
C ARG A 22 -10.63 48.80 -12.80
N LYS A 23 -9.96 47.83 -12.19
CA LYS A 23 -9.96 47.62 -10.73
C LYS A 23 -9.31 48.81 -9.98
N ALA A 24 -8.24 49.37 -10.54
CA ALA A 24 -7.57 50.53 -9.95
C ALA A 24 -8.33 51.87 -10.14
N GLY A 25 -9.36 51.89 -10.97
CA GLY A 25 -10.13 53.09 -11.33
C GLY A 25 -9.38 54.03 -12.28
N ASN A 26 -8.45 53.50 -13.09
CA ASN A 26 -7.69 54.24 -14.09
C ASN A 26 -8.39 54.16 -15.45
N GLN A 27 -8.69 55.29 -16.08
CA GLN A 27 -9.31 55.30 -17.40
C GLN A 27 -8.31 55.06 -18.52
N ALA A 28 -7.04 55.48 -18.35
CA ALA A 28 -5.95 55.20 -19.29
C ALA A 28 -5.16 53.97 -18.88
N ILE A 29 -4.98 53.03 -19.81
CA ILE A 29 -4.11 51.86 -19.66
C ILE A 29 -2.67 52.33 -19.98
N GLU A 30 -1.86 52.48 -18.96
CA GLU A 30 -0.48 52.94 -19.02
C GLU A 30 0.50 51.74 -19.12
N PRO A 31 1.75 51.94 -19.61
CA PRO A 31 2.79 50.88 -19.66
C PRO A 31 3.00 50.18 -18.31
N VAL A 32 2.77 50.84 -17.18
CA VAL A 32 2.86 50.24 -15.85
C VAL A 32 1.84 49.11 -15.63
N HIS A 33 0.63 49.23 -16.19
CA HIS A 33 -0.37 48.14 -16.12
C HIS A 33 0.08 46.94 -16.92
N LEU A 34 0.71 47.16 -18.11
CA LEU A 34 1.24 46.08 -18.95
C LEU A 34 2.36 45.32 -18.25
N LEU A 35 3.36 46.01 -17.69
CA LEU A 35 4.46 45.34 -16.99
C LEU A 35 3.97 44.65 -15.73
N THR A 36 3.07 45.27 -14.97
CA THR A 36 2.49 44.61 -13.77
C THR A 36 1.73 43.34 -14.16
N SER A 37 0.96 43.38 -15.24
CA SER A 37 0.23 42.20 -15.74
C SER A 37 1.18 41.10 -16.20
N ILE A 38 2.26 41.40 -16.91
CA ILE A 38 3.28 40.45 -17.35
C ILE A 38 3.94 39.75 -16.12
N LEU A 39 4.22 40.52 -15.08
CA LEU A 39 4.78 39.95 -13.82
C LEU A 39 3.74 39.10 -13.10
N THR A 40 2.48 39.51 -13.05
CA THR A 40 1.41 38.82 -12.34
C THR A 40 1.05 37.48 -12.98
N LEU A 41 1.19 37.35 -14.30
CA LEU A 41 1.00 36.07 -15.00
C LEU A 41 2.00 34.99 -14.53
N GLY A 42 3.08 35.36 -13.86
CA GLY A 42 4.02 34.42 -13.22
C GLY A 42 4.68 33.44 -14.16
N ASP A 43 4.92 33.85 -15.43
CA ASP A 43 5.52 32.96 -16.41
C ASP A 43 7.03 32.76 -16.16
N SER A 44 7.48 31.54 -16.39
CA SER A 44 8.91 31.14 -16.34
C SER A 44 9.83 32.03 -17.18
N LEU A 45 9.30 32.67 -18.23
CA LEU A 45 10.00 33.63 -19.07
C LEU A 45 10.39 34.88 -18.26
N THR A 46 9.47 35.49 -17.56
CA THR A 46 9.71 36.67 -16.72
C THR A 46 10.68 36.38 -15.59
N ASP A 47 10.54 35.23 -14.93
CA ASP A 47 11.45 34.83 -13.84
C ASP A 47 12.87 34.56 -14.36
N PHE A 48 13.02 33.96 -15.55
CA PHE A 48 14.30 33.79 -16.20
C PHE A 48 14.96 35.15 -16.55
N LEU A 49 14.22 36.06 -17.16
CA LEU A 49 14.74 37.38 -17.53
C LEU A 49 15.17 38.18 -16.30
N LEU A 50 14.33 38.23 -15.26
CA LEU A 50 14.65 38.93 -14.02
C LEU A 50 15.88 38.34 -13.29
N SER A 51 15.98 37.02 -13.26
CA SER A 51 17.14 36.33 -12.66
C SER A 51 18.45 36.63 -13.43
N LYS A 52 18.43 36.56 -14.76
CA LYS A 52 19.59 36.86 -15.61
C LYS A 52 20.05 38.31 -15.50
N LEU A 53 19.09 39.23 -15.31
CA LEU A 53 19.36 40.66 -15.16
C LEU A 53 19.65 41.08 -13.70
N ALA A 54 19.69 40.11 -12.76
CA ALA A 54 19.88 40.33 -11.32
C ALA A 54 18.82 41.31 -10.71
N ILE A 55 17.61 41.36 -11.27
CA ILE A 55 16.51 42.17 -10.78
C ILE A 55 15.68 41.38 -9.76
N GLN A 56 15.57 41.91 -8.53
CA GLN A 56 14.73 41.32 -7.49
C GLN A 56 13.26 41.60 -7.79
N ARG A 57 12.49 40.55 -8.05
CA ARG A 57 11.06 40.63 -8.40
C ARG A 57 10.24 41.42 -7.38
N ALA A 58 10.38 41.13 -6.08
CA ALA A 58 9.61 41.79 -5.03
C ALA A 58 9.84 43.33 -5.00
N ARG A 59 11.09 43.78 -5.21
CA ARG A 59 11.45 45.20 -5.27
C ARG A 59 10.87 45.89 -6.51
N LEU A 60 10.81 45.19 -7.64
CA LEU A 60 10.21 45.69 -8.87
C LEU A 60 8.69 45.82 -8.71
N GLU A 61 8.03 44.80 -8.18
CA GLU A 61 6.59 44.81 -7.92
C GLU A 61 6.19 45.95 -6.96
N GLU A 62 6.96 46.18 -5.88
CA GLU A 62 6.74 47.29 -4.97
C GLU A 62 6.84 48.67 -5.65
N SER A 63 7.83 48.83 -6.53
CA SER A 63 8.00 50.07 -7.29
C SER A 63 6.88 50.30 -8.29
N LEU A 64 6.43 49.24 -8.99
CA LEU A 64 5.27 49.31 -9.89
C LEU A 64 3.97 49.64 -9.14
N GLN A 65 3.78 49.10 -7.94
CA GLN A 65 2.60 49.36 -7.14
C GLN A 65 2.52 50.82 -6.65
N ARG A 66 3.70 51.41 -6.35
CA ARG A 66 3.79 52.86 -6.07
C ARG A 66 3.42 53.70 -7.30
N MET A 67 3.89 53.30 -8.49
CA MET A 67 3.54 53.98 -9.75
C MET A 67 2.04 53.86 -10.05
N LEU A 68 1.45 52.71 -9.91
CA LEU A 68 0.02 52.46 -10.11
C LEU A 68 -0.84 53.31 -9.13
N SER A 69 -0.43 53.41 -7.87
CA SER A 69 -1.15 54.22 -6.87
C SER A 69 -1.10 55.73 -7.13
N ALA A 70 -0.08 56.20 -7.86
CA ALA A 70 0.10 57.59 -8.26
C ALA A 70 -0.72 58.02 -9.48
N LEU A 71 -1.31 57.03 -10.21
CA LEU A 71 -2.13 57.34 -11.40
C LEU A 71 -3.48 57.97 -11.04
N PRO A 72 -3.99 58.90 -11.90
CA PRO A 72 -5.29 59.52 -11.70
C PRO A 72 -6.43 58.48 -11.65
N LYS A 73 -7.28 58.54 -10.66
CA LYS A 73 -8.49 57.73 -10.53
C LYS A 73 -9.68 58.50 -11.07
N VAL A 74 -10.41 57.90 -12.00
CA VAL A 74 -11.62 58.50 -12.62
C VAL A 74 -12.75 57.49 -12.52
N SER A 75 -13.89 57.91 -12.02
CA SER A 75 -15.11 57.10 -11.95
C SER A 75 -15.94 57.25 -13.21
N GLY A 76 -16.18 56.14 -13.92
CA GLY A 76 -17.07 56.05 -15.07
C GLY A 76 -16.41 56.29 -16.41
N GLY A 77 -16.32 55.24 -17.22
CA GLY A 77 -15.78 55.19 -18.57
C GLY A 77 -15.09 53.86 -18.87
N GLU A 78 -15.12 53.41 -20.11
CA GLU A 78 -14.35 52.25 -20.51
C GLU A 78 -12.85 52.59 -20.58
N PRO A 79 -11.96 51.68 -20.09
CA PRO A 79 -10.52 51.89 -20.19
C PRO A 79 -10.05 51.95 -21.65
N TYR A 80 -9.18 52.92 -21.96
CA TYR A 80 -8.57 53.06 -23.28
C TYR A 80 -7.03 53.03 -23.18
N LEU A 81 -6.36 52.63 -24.26
CA LEU A 81 -4.89 52.61 -24.31
C LEU A 81 -4.35 54.06 -24.33
N SER A 82 -3.42 54.36 -23.42
CA SER A 82 -2.70 55.62 -23.46
C SER A 82 -1.81 55.73 -24.69
N SER A 83 -1.40 56.94 -25.04
CA SER A 83 -0.45 57.16 -26.15
C SER A 83 0.86 56.39 -25.98
N ASP A 84 1.34 56.32 -24.71
CA ASP A 84 2.59 55.63 -24.39
C ASP A 84 2.40 54.08 -24.41
N ALA A 85 1.27 53.56 -23.98
CA ALA A 85 0.98 52.13 -24.12
C ALA A 85 0.83 51.74 -25.62
N THR A 86 0.22 52.61 -26.43
CA THR A 86 0.12 52.38 -27.87
C THR A 86 1.50 52.32 -28.49
N LYS A 87 2.40 53.28 -28.19
CA LYS A 87 3.79 53.23 -28.68
C LYS A 87 4.53 51.98 -28.26
N VAL A 88 4.33 51.47 -27.07
CA VAL A 88 4.94 50.20 -26.58
C VAL A 88 4.43 49.03 -27.40
N LEU A 89 3.13 48.97 -27.70
CA LEU A 89 2.57 47.87 -28.50
C LEU A 89 3.03 47.93 -29.95
N ASP A 90 3.05 49.11 -30.57
CA ASP A 90 3.57 49.31 -31.94
C ASP A 90 5.06 48.89 -31.99
N LYS A 91 5.86 49.29 -31.00
CA LYS A 91 7.26 48.90 -30.89
C LYS A 91 7.45 47.39 -30.70
N ALA A 92 6.53 46.74 -29.99
CA ALA A 92 6.57 45.26 -29.85
C ALA A 92 6.30 44.56 -31.17
N GLU A 93 5.38 45.06 -32.00
CA GLU A 93 5.13 44.56 -33.35
C GLU A 93 6.36 44.80 -34.28
N ASP A 94 7.06 45.91 -34.13
CA ASP A 94 8.29 46.20 -34.86
C ASP A 94 9.43 45.24 -34.45
N ILE A 95 9.61 45.01 -33.17
CA ILE A 95 10.61 44.07 -32.63
C ILE A 95 10.31 42.65 -33.12
N ALA A 96 9.05 42.21 -33.11
CA ALA A 96 8.68 40.88 -33.64
C ALA A 96 9.02 40.76 -35.13
N THR A 97 8.78 41.81 -35.94
CA THR A 97 9.13 41.86 -37.35
C THR A 97 10.65 41.85 -37.56
N GLU A 98 11.41 42.62 -36.74
CA GLU A 98 12.87 42.62 -36.75
C GLU A 98 13.44 41.21 -36.48
N MET A 99 12.85 40.49 -35.52
CA MET A 99 13.22 39.12 -35.17
C MET A 99 12.67 38.06 -36.12
N LYS A 100 11.92 38.45 -37.13
CA LYS A 100 11.25 37.58 -38.14
C LYS A 100 10.27 36.59 -37.52
N ASP A 101 9.53 37.05 -36.51
CA ASP A 101 8.50 36.30 -35.85
C ASP A 101 7.13 36.60 -36.42
N GLU A 102 6.21 35.62 -36.41
CA GLU A 102 4.84 35.76 -36.92
C GLU A 102 3.87 36.34 -35.88
N TYR A 103 4.20 36.15 -34.61
CA TYR A 103 3.39 36.62 -33.47
C TYR A 103 4.22 37.44 -32.48
N VAL A 104 3.52 38.39 -31.82
CA VAL A 104 4.11 39.20 -30.75
C VAL A 104 3.99 38.41 -29.42
N ALA A 105 5.12 37.99 -28.85
CA ALA A 105 5.21 37.26 -27.59
C ALA A 105 5.54 38.19 -26.40
N LEU A 106 5.47 37.67 -25.18
CA LEU A 106 5.74 38.42 -23.94
C LEU A 106 7.13 39.05 -23.92
N GLU A 107 8.15 38.39 -24.47
CA GLU A 107 9.50 38.95 -24.58
C GLU A 107 9.56 40.18 -25.48
N HIS A 108 8.76 40.26 -26.54
CA HIS A 108 8.65 41.44 -27.36
C HIS A 108 8.03 42.60 -26.59
N LEU A 109 6.97 42.31 -25.83
CA LEU A 109 6.33 43.31 -24.96
C LEU A 109 7.33 43.79 -23.91
N PHE A 110 8.09 42.91 -23.27
CA PHE A 110 9.08 43.27 -22.24
C PHE A 110 10.22 44.11 -22.84
N LEU A 111 10.73 43.74 -24.03
CA LEU A 111 11.71 44.55 -24.77
C LEU A 111 11.18 45.92 -25.13
N ALA A 112 9.97 46.00 -25.63
CA ALA A 112 9.34 47.27 -25.98
C ALA A 112 9.14 48.18 -24.78
N LEU A 113 8.71 47.64 -23.62
CA LEU A 113 8.60 48.33 -22.35
C LEU A 113 9.93 48.93 -21.86
N ALA A 114 11.06 48.29 -22.19
CA ALA A 114 12.40 48.78 -21.83
C ALA A 114 13.00 49.73 -22.86
N GLU A 115 12.56 49.65 -24.14
CA GLU A 115 13.12 50.46 -25.23
C GLU A 115 12.39 51.79 -25.37
N VAL A 116 11.08 51.84 -25.33
CA VAL A 116 10.28 53.04 -25.49
C VAL A 116 10.44 53.99 -24.28
N ASP A 117 10.72 55.25 -24.48
CA ASP A 117 10.92 56.22 -23.39
C ASP A 117 9.61 56.50 -22.67
N THR A 118 9.33 55.68 -21.69
CA THR A 118 8.14 55.74 -20.81
C THR A 118 8.59 55.83 -19.35
N SER A 119 7.64 56.08 -18.47
CA SER A 119 7.87 56.05 -17.01
C SER A 119 8.42 54.69 -16.54
N VAL A 120 7.97 53.60 -17.14
CA VAL A 120 8.41 52.23 -16.86
C VAL A 120 9.87 52.00 -17.34
N ALA A 121 10.19 52.46 -18.56
CA ALA A 121 11.55 52.34 -19.09
C ALA A 121 12.58 53.13 -18.26
N ARG A 122 12.16 54.28 -17.75
CA ARG A 122 13.04 55.09 -16.83
C ARG A 122 13.19 54.36 -15.49
N LEU A 123 12.18 53.79 -14.90
CA LEU A 123 12.26 52.96 -13.69
C LEU A 123 13.23 51.78 -13.90
N LEU A 124 13.07 51.02 -14.98
CA LEU A 124 13.94 49.85 -15.29
C LEU A 124 15.43 50.24 -15.47
N LYS A 125 15.68 51.37 -16.13
CA LYS A 125 17.03 51.83 -16.43
C LYS A 125 17.69 52.54 -15.22
N SER A 126 16.97 53.40 -14.51
CA SER A 126 17.56 54.21 -13.42
C SER A 126 17.61 53.44 -12.10
N ASP A 127 16.55 52.75 -11.72
CA ASP A 127 16.43 52.15 -10.38
C ASP A 127 16.93 50.68 -10.36
N PHE A 128 16.84 50.00 -11.50
CA PHE A 128 17.26 48.60 -11.63
C PHE A 128 18.49 48.40 -12.55
N GLY A 129 19.02 49.46 -13.14
CA GLY A 129 20.21 49.42 -13.96
C GLY A 129 20.11 48.63 -15.26
N LEU A 130 18.88 48.36 -15.76
CA LEU A 130 18.63 47.53 -16.89
C LEU A 130 19.22 48.14 -18.18
N GLN A 131 20.08 47.41 -18.82
CA GLN A 131 20.60 47.75 -20.17
C GLN A 131 19.84 46.93 -21.20
N VAL A 132 19.30 47.64 -22.21
CA VAL A 132 18.52 47.00 -23.28
C VAL A 132 19.34 45.95 -24.04
N ALA A 133 20.65 46.20 -24.22
CA ALA A 133 21.53 45.23 -24.88
C ALA A 133 21.65 43.89 -24.10
N GLU A 134 21.70 43.97 -22.78
CA GLU A 134 21.72 42.78 -21.90
C GLU A 134 20.38 42.04 -21.93
N LEU A 135 19.24 42.78 -21.91
CA LEU A 135 17.92 42.20 -22.06
C LEU A 135 17.77 41.50 -23.41
N ARG A 136 18.20 42.10 -24.51
CA ARG A 136 18.19 41.45 -25.85
C ARG A 136 19.03 40.18 -25.88
N LYS A 137 20.20 40.21 -25.20
CA LYS A 137 21.06 39.03 -25.08
C LYS A 137 20.38 37.92 -24.26
N ALA A 138 19.73 38.25 -23.15
CA ALA A 138 19.00 37.31 -22.33
C ALA A 138 17.79 36.69 -23.07
N VAL A 139 17.07 37.48 -23.86
CA VAL A 139 15.98 36.99 -24.75
C VAL A 139 16.53 36.04 -25.82
N ASN A 140 17.66 36.35 -26.44
CA ASN A 140 18.28 35.45 -27.41
C ASN A 140 18.79 34.14 -26.79
N GLU A 141 19.31 34.17 -25.58
CA GLU A 141 19.70 32.99 -24.82
C GLU A 141 18.45 32.13 -24.49
N LEU A 142 17.35 32.75 -24.05
CA LEU A 142 16.08 32.07 -23.78
C LEU A 142 15.54 31.34 -25.01
N ARG A 143 15.57 32.01 -26.15
CA ARG A 143 15.04 31.50 -27.42
C ARG A 143 15.91 30.39 -28.03
N LYS A 144 17.19 30.32 -27.74
CA LYS A 144 18.14 29.36 -28.36
C LYS A 144 17.97 29.25 -29.87
N GLY A 145 17.69 30.36 -30.54
CA GLY A 145 17.48 30.44 -32.01
C GLY A 145 16.07 30.05 -32.52
N ASN A 146 15.12 29.81 -31.60
CA ASN A 146 13.71 29.56 -31.99
C ASN A 146 13.01 30.84 -32.41
N ARG A 147 12.07 30.73 -33.38
CA ARG A 147 11.19 31.79 -33.82
C ARG A 147 9.78 31.57 -33.28
N VAL A 148 9.06 32.66 -33.06
CA VAL A 148 7.66 32.65 -32.63
C VAL A 148 6.76 32.47 -33.88
N THR A 149 6.47 31.20 -34.22
CA THR A 149 5.67 30.83 -35.41
C THR A 149 4.28 30.31 -35.02
N SER A 150 3.95 30.20 -33.71
CA SER A 150 2.65 29.77 -33.24
C SER A 150 2.16 30.66 -32.09
N GLN A 151 0.84 30.70 -31.86
CA GLN A 151 0.25 31.43 -30.72
C GLN A 151 0.63 30.86 -29.36
N HIS A 152 1.13 29.61 -29.31
CA HIS A 152 1.58 28.88 -28.11
C HIS A 152 3.11 28.85 -27.94
N ALA A 153 3.84 29.72 -28.63
CA ALA A 153 5.31 29.62 -28.70
C ALA A 153 5.98 29.75 -27.31
N GLU A 154 5.41 30.52 -26.37
CA GLU A 154 5.98 30.64 -25.02
C GLU A 154 5.88 29.34 -24.18
N GLU A 155 4.95 28.45 -24.50
CA GLU A 155 4.88 27.13 -23.87
C GLU A 155 6.08 26.24 -24.28
N GLN A 156 6.69 26.51 -25.43
CA GLN A 156 7.83 25.75 -25.95
C GLN A 156 9.17 26.12 -25.30
N TYR A 157 9.24 27.26 -24.59
CA TYR A 157 10.46 27.67 -23.92
C TYR A 157 10.62 26.97 -22.56
N ASN A 158 11.82 26.41 -22.30
CA ASN A 158 12.12 25.68 -21.07
C ASN A 158 11.14 24.52 -20.79
N ALA A 159 10.71 23.79 -21.82
CA ALA A 159 9.80 22.67 -21.68
C ALA A 159 10.31 21.60 -20.70
N LEU A 160 11.62 21.35 -20.67
CA LEU A 160 12.25 20.44 -19.72
C LEU A 160 12.07 20.87 -18.28
N SER A 161 12.22 22.16 -17.98
CA SER A 161 12.05 22.64 -16.60
C SER A 161 10.59 22.64 -16.13
N LYS A 162 9.63 22.67 -17.08
CA LYS A 162 8.20 22.64 -16.79
C LYS A 162 7.64 21.22 -16.66
N TYR A 163 8.13 20.31 -17.51
CA TYR A 163 7.55 18.96 -17.67
C TYR A 163 8.50 17.82 -17.37
N ALA A 164 9.71 18.11 -16.85
CA ALA A 164 10.65 17.09 -16.45
C ALA A 164 11.44 17.52 -15.21
N ILE A 165 11.80 16.53 -14.41
CA ILE A 165 12.55 16.71 -13.15
C ILE A 165 14.01 16.34 -13.42
N ASN A 166 14.96 17.24 -13.10
CA ASN A 166 16.40 16.95 -13.21
C ASN A 166 16.86 16.08 -12.04
N LEU A 167 17.07 14.78 -12.28
CA LEU A 167 17.50 13.82 -11.27
C LEU A 167 18.94 14.09 -10.80
N CYS A 168 19.83 14.57 -11.70
CA CYS A 168 21.21 14.90 -11.31
C CYS A 168 21.27 16.11 -10.36
N GLU A 169 20.40 17.08 -10.52
CA GLU A 169 20.29 18.22 -9.61
C GLU A 169 19.71 17.81 -8.26
N ARG A 170 18.68 16.94 -8.26
CA ARG A 170 18.16 16.32 -7.03
C ARG A 170 19.23 15.50 -6.30
N ALA A 171 20.06 14.75 -7.04
CA ALA A 171 21.18 14.01 -6.47
C ALA A 171 22.21 14.94 -5.80
N ARG A 172 22.54 16.08 -6.47
CA ARG A 172 23.46 17.08 -5.90
C ARG A 172 22.90 17.75 -4.64
N SER A 173 21.61 17.97 -4.59
CA SER A 173 20.91 18.58 -3.43
C SER A 173 20.59 17.61 -2.30
N GLY A 174 20.96 16.31 -2.42
CA GLY A 174 20.68 15.29 -1.41
C GLY A 174 19.20 14.88 -1.26
N LYS A 175 18.36 15.24 -2.25
CA LYS A 175 16.91 14.98 -2.21
C LYS A 175 16.51 13.61 -2.76
N LEU A 176 17.46 12.84 -3.30
CA LEU A 176 17.19 11.47 -3.77
C LEU A 176 17.50 10.44 -2.67
N ASP A 177 16.83 9.31 -2.75
CA ASP A 177 17.10 8.18 -1.88
C ASP A 177 18.35 7.41 -2.31
N PRO A 178 19.12 6.82 -1.37
CA PRO A 178 20.23 5.96 -1.72
C PRO A 178 19.74 4.70 -2.44
N VAL A 179 20.32 4.38 -3.57
CA VAL A 179 19.98 3.17 -4.34
C VAL A 179 20.91 2.04 -3.95
N ILE A 180 20.35 0.95 -3.47
CA ILE A 180 21.07 -0.20 -2.92
C ILE A 180 20.62 -1.46 -3.66
N GLY A 181 21.55 -2.37 -3.95
CA GLY A 181 21.26 -3.69 -4.49
C GLY A 181 20.81 -3.73 -5.95
N ARG A 182 21.06 -2.64 -6.74
CA ARG A 182 20.72 -2.55 -8.17
C ARG A 182 21.95 -2.29 -9.05
N ASP A 183 23.12 -2.72 -8.59
CA ASP A 183 24.38 -2.42 -9.27
C ASP A 183 24.50 -3.07 -10.65
N ASP A 184 24.00 -4.28 -10.80
CA ASP A 184 24.06 -5.04 -12.06
C ASP A 184 23.13 -4.45 -13.11
N GLU A 185 21.90 -4.09 -12.72
CA GLU A 185 20.95 -3.43 -13.62
C GLU A 185 21.47 -2.04 -14.04
N ILE A 186 21.99 -1.23 -13.11
CA ILE A 186 22.59 0.07 -13.42
C ILE A 186 23.79 -0.11 -14.35
N ARG A 187 24.66 -1.09 -14.09
CA ARG A 187 25.79 -1.40 -14.98
C ARG A 187 25.32 -1.80 -16.37
N ARG A 188 24.25 -2.58 -16.45
CA ARG A 188 23.64 -2.96 -17.74
C ARG A 188 23.05 -1.77 -18.49
N VAL A 189 22.38 -0.86 -17.80
CA VAL A 189 21.87 0.40 -18.33
C VAL A 189 23.01 1.25 -18.87
N LEU A 190 24.10 1.42 -18.13
CA LEU A 190 25.32 2.14 -18.58
C LEU A 190 25.92 1.54 -19.83
N GLN A 191 26.04 0.20 -19.90
CA GLN A 191 26.53 -0.50 -21.10
C GLN A 191 25.65 -0.23 -22.33
N ILE A 192 24.31 -0.25 -22.16
CA ILE A 192 23.37 0.00 -23.26
C ILE A 192 23.46 1.45 -23.71
N LEU A 193 23.44 2.42 -22.81
CA LEU A 193 23.57 3.86 -23.12
C LEU A 193 24.88 4.21 -23.85
N SER A 194 25.93 3.44 -23.64
CA SER A 194 27.24 3.62 -24.29
C SER A 194 27.31 3.00 -25.69
N ARG A 195 26.30 2.27 -26.14
CA ARG A 195 26.28 1.63 -27.47
C ARG A 195 26.05 2.67 -28.59
N ARG A 196 26.50 2.33 -29.78
CA ARG A 196 26.29 3.16 -30.98
C ARG A 196 24.84 3.06 -31.50
N THR A 197 24.24 1.88 -31.41
CA THR A 197 22.87 1.59 -31.85
C THR A 197 22.16 0.79 -30.75
N LYS A 198 20.83 0.83 -30.71
CA LYS A 198 20.01 0.21 -29.63
C LYS A 198 20.49 0.67 -28.26
N ASN A 199 20.69 1.98 -28.14
CA ASN A 199 21.26 2.63 -26.97
C ASN A 199 20.20 3.16 -26.00
N ASN A 200 18.95 2.74 -26.16
CA ASN A 200 17.85 3.07 -25.24
C ASN A 200 17.50 1.82 -24.42
N PRO A 201 17.80 1.77 -23.12
CA PRO A 201 17.33 0.69 -22.26
C PRO A 201 15.84 0.83 -21.96
N ILE A 202 15.15 -0.30 -21.84
CA ILE A 202 13.81 -0.38 -21.29
C ILE A 202 13.83 -1.33 -20.09
N LEU A 203 13.48 -0.80 -18.92
CA LEU A 203 13.40 -1.52 -17.66
C LEU A 203 12.05 -2.24 -17.60
N ILE A 204 12.09 -3.57 -17.50
CA ILE A 204 10.89 -4.40 -17.48
C ILE A 204 10.85 -5.15 -16.16
N GLY A 205 9.77 -5.00 -15.42
CA GLY A 205 9.56 -5.67 -14.14
C GLY A 205 8.21 -5.31 -13.54
N GLU A 206 7.82 -6.03 -12.52
CA GLU A 206 6.56 -5.82 -11.83
C GLU A 206 6.49 -4.45 -11.12
N PRO A 207 5.29 -3.93 -10.81
CA PRO A 207 5.16 -2.71 -10.03
C PRO A 207 5.85 -2.85 -8.66
N GLY A 208 6.53 -1.80 -8.20
CA GLY A 208 7.15 -1.79 -6.87
C GLY A 208 8.53 -2.46 -6.76
N VAL A 209 9.07 -3.08 -7.84
CA VAL A 209 10.43 -3.70 -7.78
C VAL A 209 11.58 -2.69 -7.83
N GLY A 210 11.31 -1.39 -7.97
CA GLY A 210 12.34 -0.34 -7.94
C GLY A 210 12.89 0.08 -9.30
N LYS A 211 12.11 0.03 -10.38
CA LYS A 211 12.54 0.48 -11.71
C LYS A 211 12.98 1.95 -11.74
N THR A 212 12.24 2.83 -11.07
CA THR A 212 12.54 4.26 -10.97
C THR A 212 13.84 4.51 -10.20
N ALA A 213 14.10 3.72 -9.14
CA ALA A 213 15.34 3.79 -8.36
C ALA A 213 16.60 3.55 -9.22
N ILE A 214 16.52 2.73 -10.28
CA ILE A 214 17.65 2.49 -11.20
C ILE A 214 18.02 3.78 -11.95
N ALA A 215 17.03 4.59 -12.37
CA ALA A 215 17.29 5.88 -13.01
C ALA A 215 17.88 6.90 -12.03
N GLU A 216 17.44 6.89 -10.79
CA GLU A 216 17.99 7.72 -9.71
C GLU A 216 19.43 7.31 -9.36
N GLY A 217 19.69 6.00 -9.27
CA GLY A 217 21.03 5.44 -9.05
C GLY A 217 21.99 5.80 -10.18
N LEU A 218 21.52 5.81 -11.43
CA LEU A 218 22.30 6.28 -12.57
C LEU A 218 22.66 7.76 -12.41
N ALA A 219 21.70 8.60 -12.01
CA ALA A 219 21.95 10.02 -11.76
C ALA A 219 22.98 10.23 -10.64
N PHE A 220 22.93 9.47 -9.56
CA PHE A 220 23.93 9.46 -8.50
C PHE A 220 25.32 9.12 -9.00
N ARG A 221 25.47 8.06 -9.81
CA ARG A 221 26.77 7.66 -10.36
C ARG A 221 27.34 8.71 -11.32
N ILE A 222 26.47 9.35 -12.13
CA ILE A 222 26.90 10.46 -12.99
C ILE A 222 27.45 11.63 -12.16
N VAL A 223 26.76 12.03 -11.11
CA VAL A 223 27.16 13.15 -10.24
C VAL A 223 28.47 12.85 -9.51
N ARG A 224 28.69 11.59 -9.10
CA ARG A 224 29.93 11.13 -8.47
C ARG A 224 31.09 10.91 -9.45
N GLY A 225 30.77 10.90 -10.77
CA GLY A 225 31.78 10.60 -11.80
C GLY A 225 32.11 9.11 -11.95
N ASP A 226 31.33 8.23 -11.30
CA ASP A 226 31.47 6.76 -11.38
C ASP A 226 30.71 6.18 -12.59
N VAL A 227 31.04 6.73 -13.75
CA VAL A 227 30.47 6.34 -15.03
C VAL A 227 31.54 6.44 -16.12
N PRO A 228 31.37 5.74 -17.28
CA PRO A 228 32.24 5.89 -18.44
C PRO A 228 32.37 7.37 -18.88
N GLU A 229 33.53 7.73 -19.43
CA GLU A 229 33.86 9.11 -19.77
C GLU A 229 32.80 9.80 -20.66
N ASN A 230 32.21 9.05 -21.60
CA ASN A 230 31.18 9.54 -22.50
C ASN A 230 29.81 9.84 -21.82
N LEU A 231 29.66 9.47 -20.57
CA LEU A 231 28.44 9.70 -19.79
C LEU A 231 28.62 10.72 -18.66
N ARG A 232 29.85 11.16 -18.33
CA ARG A 232 30.13 12.07 -17.21
C ARG A 232 29.49 13.45 -17.35
N SER A 233 29.36 13.96 -18.59
CA SER A 233 28.72 15.25 -18.88
C SER A 233 27.19 15.16 -19.01
N LYS A 234 26.63 13.96 -18.97
CA LYS A 234 25.19 13.76 -19.21
C LYS A 234 24.35 14.14 -18.01
N GLN A 235 23.12 14.53 -18.29
CA GLN A 235 22.11 14.80 -17.27
C GLN A 235 20.90 13.89 -17.48
N VAL A 236 20.36 13.37 -16.40
CA VAL A 236 19.15 12.52 -16.44
C VAL A 236 17.95 13.35 -16.01
N TYR A 237 16.95 13.40 -16.88
CA TYR A 237 15.67 14.05 -16.62
C TYR A 237 14.56 13.01 -16.56
N SER A 238 13.74 13.05 -15.53
CA SER A 238 12.53 12.23 -15.42
C SER A 238 11.34 13.00 -15.98
N LEU A 239 10.66 12.45 -16.99
CA LEU A 239 9.49 13.05 -17.59
C LEU A 239 8.29 12.96 -16.65
N ASP A 240 7.66 14.09 -16.36
CA ASP A 240 6.46 14.15 -15.53
C ASP A 240 5.21 14.08 -16.42
N MET A 241 4.62 12.89 -16.48
CA MET A 241 3.39 12.65 -17.25
C MET A 241 2.20 13.42 -16.71
N GLY A 242 2.14 13.61 -15.37
CA GLY A 242 1.09 14.37 -14.71
C GLY A 242 1.13 15.84 -15.13
N ALA A 243 2.32 16.47 -15.13
CA ALA A 243 2.51 17.85 -15.58
C ALA A 243 2.20 18.05 -17.05
N LEU A 244 2.49 17.05 -17.90
CA LEU A 244 2.17 17.12 -19.34
C LEU A 244 0.66 17.11 -19.60
N ILE A 245 -0.11 16.37 -18.81
CA ILE A 245 -1.56 16.18 -18.98
C ILE A 245 -2.34 17.27 -18.24
N ALA A 246 -1.85 17.74 -17.11
CA ALA A 246 -2.53 18.72 -16.27
C ALA A 246 -2.88 20.00 -17.05
N GLY A 247 -4.17 20.39 -17.03
CA GLY A 247 -4.66 21.59 -17.68
C GLY A 247 -4.75 21.54 -19.24
N ALA A 248 -4.37 20.43 -19.89
CA ALA A 248 -4.55 20.25 -21.32
C ALA A 248 -6.04 20.00 -21.61
N LYS A 249 -6.72 21.02 -22.18
CA LYS A 249 -8.14 20.92 -22.54
C LYS A 249 -8.38 20.13 -23.82
N TYR A 250 -7.38 20.07 -24.70
CA TYR A 250 -7.46 19.42 -26.01
C TYR A 250 -6.24 18.51 -26.23
N LYS A 251 -6.45 17.46 -27.00
CA LYS A 251 -5.41 16.47 -27.40
C LYS A 251 -4.15 17.13 -28.00
N GLY A 252 -4.32 18.18 -28.79
CA GLY A 252 -3.22 18.89 -29.44
C GLY A 252 -2.25 19.56 -28.47
N GLU A 253 -2.72 20.03 -27.33
CA GLU A 253 -1.88 20.70 -26.32
C GLU A 253 -0.86 19.75 -25.68
N PHE A 254 -1.30 18.54 -25.33
CA PHE A 254 -0.39 17.49 -24.84
C PHE A 254 0.68 17.11 -25.86
N GLU A 255 0.25 16.92 -27.13
CA GLU A 255 1.17 16.59 -28.23
C GLU A 255 2.20 17.70 -28.45
N GLU A 256 1.80 18.98 -28.37
CA GLU A 256 2.72 20.12 -28.51
C GLU A 256 3.69 20.20 -27.32
N ARG A 257 3.24 19.98 -26.08
CA ARG A 257 4.10 19.96 -24.89
C ARG A 257 5.15 18.85 -24.98
N LEU A 258 4.73 17.62 -25.32
CA LEU A 258 5.65 16.49 -25.52
C LEU A 258 6.63 16.75 -26.65
N LYS A 259 6.16 17.30 -27.78
CA LYS A 259 7.00 17.68 -28.90
C LYS A 259 8.03 18.74 -28.51
N SER A 260 7.66 19.68 -27.65
CA SER A 260 8.56 20.72 -27.15
C SER A 260 9.67 20.12 -26.28
N VAL A 261 9.33 19.20 -25.37
CA VAL A 261 10.31 18.45 -24.56
C VAL A 261 11.26 17.66 -25.46
N VAL A 262 10.73 16.87 -26.39
CA VAL A 262 11.55 16.07 -27.31
C VAL A 262 12.46 16.97 -28.16
N THR A 263 11.98 18.12 -28.63
CA THR A 263 12.77 19.07 -29.39
C THR A 263 13.90 19.67 -28.54
N GLU A 264 13.67 19.99 -27.30
CA GLU A 264 14.70 20.51 -26.39
C GLU A 264 15.75 19.45 -26.08
N VAL A 265 15.34 18.19 -25.82
CA VAL A 265 16.27 17.06 -25.62
C VAL A 265 17.10 16.79 -26.87
N THR A 266 16.52 16.79 -28.05
CA THR A 266 17.26 16.54 -29.28
C THR A 266 18.26 17.66 -29.62
N LYS A 267 17.94 18.92 -29.28
CA LYS A 267 18.85 20.07 -29.44
C LYS A 267 20.03 20.04 -28.48
N SER A 268 19.96 19.28 -27.38
CA SER A 268 21.09 19.11 -26.47
C SER A 268 22.20 18.19 -26.98
N GLU A 269 22.10 17.74 -28.24
CA GLU A 269 23.10 16.88 -28.90
C GLU A 269 23.47 15.62 -28.09
N GLY A 270 22.47 15.09 -27.37
CA GLY A 270 22.60 13.89 -26.58
C GLY A 270 23.25 14.09 -25.19
N GLU A 271 23.33 15.32 -24.70
CA GLU A 271 23.73 15.58 -23.31
C GLU A 271 22.67 15.20 -22.30
N ILE A 272 21.40 15.09 -22.74
CA ILE A 272 20.25 14.75 -21.90
C ILE A 272 19.82 13.32 -22.15
N ILE A 273 19.61 12.59 -21.08
CA ILE A 273 18.98 11.27 -21.05
C ILE A 273 17.59 11.43 -20.42
N LEU A 274 16.53 11.09 -21.17
CA LEU A 274 15.17 11.23 -20.73
C LEU A 274 14.68 9.91 -20.12
N PHE A 275 14.41 9.88 -18.83
CA PHE A 275 13.73 8.77 -18.18
C PHE A 275 12.22 8.94 -18.33
N ILE A 276 11.54 7.90 -18.81
CA ILE A 276 10.10 7.87 -19.02
C ILE A 276 9.55 6.68 -18.26
N ASP A 277 8.93 6.97 -17.11
CA ASP A 277 8.22 5.95 -16.37
C ASP A 277 6.88 5.64 -17.05
N GLU A 278 6.41 4.41 -16.89
CA GLU A 278 5.19 3.92 -17.56
C GLU A 278 5.15 4.28 -19.07
N ILE A 279 6.27 4.09 -19.78
CA ILE A 279 6.43 4.48 -21.18
C ILE A 279 5.35 3.91 -22.12
N HIS A 280 4.69 2.83 -21.69
CA HIS A 280 3.55 2.22 -22.39
C HIS A 280 2.35 3.19 -22.54
N THR A 281 2.19 4.15 -21.62
CA THR A 281 1.13 5.17 -21.69
C THR A 281 1.27 6.04 -22.91
N LEU A 282 2.51 6.32 -23.34
CA LEU A 282 2.81 7.07 -24.56
C LEU A 282 2.65 6.24 -25.85
N VAL A 283 2.77 4.91 -25.75
CA VAL A 283 2.76 3.99 -26.91
C VAL A 283 1.38 3.37 -27.12
N GLY A 284 0.64 3.11 -26.04
CA GLY A 284 -0.61 2.35 -26.05
C GLY A 284 -1.89 3.16 -26.21
N ALA A 285 -1.80 4.45 -26.08
CA ALA A 285 -2.96 5.35 -26.07
C ALA A 285 -3.70 5.47 -27.43
N GLY A 286 -3.25 4.77 -28.48
CA GLY A 286 -3.75 4.93 -29.86
C GLY A 286 -4.88 4.03 -30.34
N LYS A 287 -5.54 3.22 -29.49
CA LYS A 287 -6.56 2.23 -29.93
C LYS A 287 -8.02 2.52 -29.56
N GLY A 288 -8.33 3.63 -28.88
CA GLY A 288 -9.70 4.09 -28.64
C GLY A 288 -10.00 5.34 -29.49
N GLU A 289 -11.26 5.59 -29.88
CA GLU A 289 -11.68 6.86 -30.48
C GLU A 289 -11.32 8.01 -29.52
N GLY A 290 -10.24 8.75 -29.83
CA GLY A 290 -9.73 9.85 -29.01
C GLY A 290 -8.41 9.61 -28.28
N ALA A 291 -7.77 8.44 -28.41
CA ALA A 291 -6.54 8.12 -27.70
C ALA A 291 -5.28 8.77 -28.35
N MET A 292 -4.33 9.17 -27.47
CA MET A 292 -3.11 9.91 -27.84
C MET A 292 -2.11 9.00 -28.57
N ASP A 293 -1.66 9.35 -29.76
CA ASP A 293 -0.58 8.65 -30.46
C ASP A 293 0.77 9.37 -30.27
N ALA A 294 1.18 9.51 -29.01
CA ALA A 294 2.44 10.12 -28.62
C ALA A 294 3.67 9.34 -29.15
N ALA A 295 3.48 8.06 -29.46
CA ALA A 295 4.53 7.24 -30.07
C ALA A 295 5.03 7.83 -31.38
N ASN A 296 4.16 8.44 -32.20
CA ASN A 296 4.56 9.05 -33.49
C ASN A 296 5.47 10.28 -33.33
N ILE A 297 5.44 10.93 -32.16
CA ILE A 297 6.33 12.05 -31.85
C ILE A 297 7.73 11.53 -31.48
N LEU A 298 7.79 10.41 -30.70
CA LEU A 298 9.06 9.82 -30.23
C LEU A 298 9.79 9.04 -31.33
N LYS A 299 9.05 8.28 -32.17
CA LYS A 299 9.62 7.38 -33.18
C LYS A 299 10.65 8.04 -34.12
N PRO A 300 10.44 9.24 -34.68
CA PRO A 300 11.42 9.88 -35.55
C PRO A 300 12.74 10.21 -34.82
N ALA A 301 12.67 10.75 -33.57
CA ALA A 301 13.86 11.12 -32.83
C ALA A 301 14.65 9.88 -32.35
N LEU A 302 13.93 8.82 -31.92
CA LEU A 302 14.51 7.52 -31.58
C LEU A 302 15.14 6.84 -32.81
N ALA A 303 14.48 6.96 -33.96
CA ALA A 303 14.97 6.36 -35.22
C ALA A 303 16.28 6.98 -35.72
N ARG A 304 16.44 8.30 -35.58
CA ARG A 304 17.68 9.02 -35.91
C ARG A 304 18.77 8.93 -34.87
N GLY A 305 18.44 8.38 -33.64
CA GLY A 305 19.37 8.31 -32.48
C GLY A 305 19.62 9.67 -31.81
N GLU A 306 18.75 10.64 -32.08
CA GLU A 306 18.82 12.00 -31.53
C GLU A 306 18.27 12.05 -30.09
N LEU A 307 17.34 11.15 -29.76
CA LEU A 307 16.78 10.99 -28.43
C LEU A 307 17.42 9.81 -27.70
N ARG A 308 18.02 10.07 -26.56
CA ARG A 308 18.44 9.05 -25.59
C ARG A 308 17.41 8.95 -24.51
N SER A 309 16.85 7.76 -24.32
CA SER A 309 15.80 7.54 -23.32
C SER A 309 16.00 6.24 -22.58
N ILE A 310 15.52 6.23 -21.33
CA ILE A 310 15.35 5.05 -20.50
C ILE A 310 13.85 4.90 -20.29
N GLY A 311 13.25 3.81 -20.77
CA GLY A 311 11.84 3.51 -20.52
C GLY A 311 11.71 2.60 -19.30
N ALA A 312 10.57 2.67 -18.58
CA ALA A 312 10.17 1.68 -17.57
C ALA A 312 8.73 1.24 -17.85
N THR A 313 8.48 -0.06 -17.71
CA THR A 313 7.14 -0.67 -17.91
C THR A 313 7.05 -2.04 -17.24
N THR A 314 5.87 -2.64 -17.21
CA THR A 314 5.68 -4.03 -16.80
C THR A 314 5.88 -5.00 -17.98
N LEU A 315 5.99 -6.30 -17.69
CA LEU A 315 6.16 -7.33 -18.72
C LEU A 315 4.92 -7.42 -19.62
N ASP A 316 3.74 -7.41 -19.03
CA ASP A 316 2.47 -7.50 -19.74
C ASP A 316 2.26 -6.31 -20.70
N GLU A 317 2.59 -5.11 -20.23
CA GLU A 317 2.49 -3.88 -21.01
C GLU A 317 3.54 -3.84 -22.14
N TYR A 318 4.75 -4.34 -21.85
CA TYR A 318 5.78 -4.48 -22.88
C TYR A 318 5.31 -5.39 -24.02
N GLN A 319 4.79 -6.58 -23.71
CA GLN A 319 4.25 -7.53 -24.69
C GLN A 319 3.06 -6.95 -25.46
N LYS A 320 2.18 -6.24 -24.76
CA LYS A 320 0.95 -5.68 -25.35
C LYS A 320 1.22 -4.54 -26.30
N TYR A 321 2.19 -3.66 -25.99
CA TYR A 321 2.40 -2.39 -26.67
C TYR A 321 3.73 -2.32 -27.44
N PHE A 322 4.84 -2.85 -26.91
CA PHE A 322 6.17 -2.73 -27.52
C PHE A 322 6.49 -3.85 -28.51
N GLU A 323 6.24 -5.11 -28.18
CA GLU A 323 6.52 -6.25 -29.06
C GLU A 323 5.71 -6.17 -30.38
N LYS A 324 4.53 -5.58 -30.33
CA LYS A 324 3.68 -5.38 -31.51
C LYS A 324 4.16 -4.26 -32.42
N ASP A 325 4.99 -3.34 -31.91
CA ASP A 325 5.57 -2.24 -32.68
C ASP A 325 7.05 -2.51 -32.98
N LYS A 326 7.31 -3.15 -34.12
CA LYS A 326 8.67 -3.50 -34.58
C LYS A 326 9.63 -2.33 -34.71
N ALA A 327 9.13 -1.09 -34.83
CA ALA A 327 9.97 0.10 -34.89
C ALA A 327 10.53 0.47 -33.51
N LEU A 328 9.76 0.35 -32.48
CA LEU A 328 10.17 0.56 -31.08
C LEU A 328 11.03 -0.61 -30.58
N GLU A 329 10.61 -1.86 -30.78
CA GLU A 329 11.35 -3.06 -30.40
C GLU A 329 12.82 -3.04 -30.87
N ARG A 330 13.06 -2.56 -32.09
CA ARG A 330 14.42 -2.45 -32.66
C ARG A 330 15.26 -1.33 -32.04
N ARG A 331 14.68 -0.42 -31.28
CA ARG A 331 15.36 0.75 -30.71
C ARG A 331 15.62 0.64 -29.22
N PHE A 332 14.81 -0.14 -28.54
CA PHE A 332 14.98 -0.40 -27.11
C PHE A 332 15.69 -1.73 -26.86
N GLN A 333 16.47 -1.78 -25.80
CA GLN A 333 17.11 -3.00 -25.28
C GLN A 333 16.55 -3.32 -23.91
N MET A 334 15.99 -4.51 -23.76
CA MET A 334 15.41 -4.95 -22.49
C MET A 334 16.46 -5.10 -21.38
N VAL A 335 16.07 -4.67 -20.21
CA VAL A 335 16.74 -4.91 -18.92
C VAL A 335 15.67 -5.41 -17.97
N MET A 336 15.75 -6.70 -17.60
CA MET A 336 14.84 -7.27 -16.61
C MET A 336 15.20 -6.73 -15.23
N VAL A 337 14.18 -6.40 -14.47
CA VAL A 337 14.27 -5.91 -13.09
C VAL A 337 13.40 -6.83 -12.25
N ASP A 338 14.05 -7.83 -11.70
CA ASP A 338 13.37 -8.83 -10.89
C ASP A 338 13.13 -8.32 -9.46
N GLU A 339 12.19 -8.96 -8.75
CA GLU A 339 11.96 -8.73 -7.34
C GLU A 339 13.25 -9.07 -6.56
N PRO A 340 13.74 -8.17 -5.68
CA PRO A 340 14.93 -8.43 -4.88
C PRO A 340 14.66 -9.55 -3.87
N ASP A 341 15.68 -10.34 -3.56
CA ASP A 341 15.62 -11.35 -2.52
C ASP A 341 15.48 -10.71 -1.11
N GLU A 342 15.21 -11.56 -0.10
CA GLU A 342 15.03 -11.15 1.29
C GLU A 342 16.24 -10.34 1.80
N ALA A 343 17.46 -10.82 1.55
CA ALA A 343 18.68 -10.19 2.06
C ALA A 343 18.92 -8.81 1.42
N SER A 344 18.73 -8.70 0.11
CA SER A 344 18.81 -7.44 -0.64
C SER A 344 17.73 -6.45 -0.18
N SER A 345 16.50 -6.93 0.03
CA SER A 345 15.39 -6.10 0.51
C SER A 345 15.65 -5.55 1.91
N ILE A 346 16.15 -6.35 2.84
CA ILE A 346 16.57 -5.89 4.18
C ILE A 346 17.66 -4.81 4.06
N SER A 347 18.63 -5.01 3.16
CA SER A 347 19.70 -4.02 2.94
C SER A 347 19.17 -2.70 2.38
N ILE A 348 18.18 -2.76 1.47
CA ILE A 348 17.50 -1.58 0.92
C ILE A 348 16.77 -0.82 2.04
N LEU A 349 15.97 -1.51 2.85
CA LEU A 349 15.23 -0.87 3.94
C LEU A 349 16.17 -0.26 5.00
N ARG A 350 17.28 -0.94 5.32
CA ARG A 350 18.32 -0.38 6.22
C ARG A 350 18.92 0.92 5.68
N GLY A 351 19.12 1.00 4.36
CA GLY A 351 19.61 2.22 3.73
C GLY A 351 18.58 3.35 3.69
N LEU A 352 17.29 3.04 3.68
CA LEU A 352 16.20 4.02 3.72
C LEU A 352 15.83 4.44 5.15
N LYS A 353 16.14 3.61 6.14
CA LYS A 353 15.77 3.76 7.55
C LYS A 353 15.92 5.19 8.07
N GLU A 354 17.13 5.78 7.95
CA GLU A 354 17.44 7.10 8.50
C GLU A 354 16.50 8.19 7.94
N LYS A 355 16.12 8.11 6.67
CA LYS A 355 15.19 9.07 6.05
C LYS A 355 13.77 8.96 6.59
N TYR A 356 13.28 7.73 6.78
CA TYR A 356 11.95 7.51 7.36
C TYR A 356 11.91 7.87 8.84
N GLU A 357 12.98 7.55 9.60
CA GLU A 357 13.13 7.99 10.99
C GLU A 357 13.07 9.52 11.12
N ASN A 358 13.75 10.24 10.21
CA ASN A 358 13.75 11.69 10.20
C ASN A 358 12.42 12.29 9.75
N HIS A 359 11.74 11.66 8.78
CA HIS A 359 10.45 12.13 8.31
C HIS A 359 9.36 11.99 9.38
N HIS A 360 9.23 10.81 9.96
CA HIS A 360 8.20 10.52 10.97
C HIS A 360 8.64 10.87 12.39
N LYS A 361 9.92 11.20 12.58
CA LYS A 361 10.48 11.54 13.89
C LYS A 361 10.34 10.42 14.92
N VAL A 362 10.48 9.19 14.49
CA VAL A 362 10.45 7.97 15.29
C VAL A 362 11.70 7.15 15.04
N ARG A 363 12.00 6.19 15.92
CA ARG A 363 13.09 5.24 15.72
C ARG A 363 12.55 3.93 15.17
N ILE A 364 13.25 3.34 14.20
CA ILE A 364 12.87 2.05 13.61
C ILE A 364 13.92 1.02 14.03
N LYS A 365 13.49 -0.04 14.72
CA LYS A 365 14.39 -1.13 15.08
C LYS A 365 14.77 -2.00 13.89
N ASP A 366 15.90 -2.69 13.98
CA ASP A 366 16.34 -3.61 12.91
C ASP A 366 15.41 -4.84 12.82
N ASP A 367 14.85 -5.29 13.95
CA ASP A 367 13.86 -6.35 13.99
C ASP A 367 12.56 -5.96 13.25
N ALA A 368 12.15 -4.69 13.29
CA ALA A 368 11.04 -4.17 12.49
C ALA A 368 11.33 -4.24 10.98
N ILE A 369 12.55 -3.91 10.57
CA ILE A 369 12.97 -4.00 9.16
C ILE A 369 12.92 -5.46 8.68
N ILE A 370 13.50 -6.37 9.46
CA ILE A 370 13.48 -7.79 9.15
C ILE A 370 12.04 -8.31 9.11
N ALA A 371 11.20 -7.91 10.08
CA ALA A 371 9.79 -8.26 10.12
C ALA A 371 9.04 -7.72 8.90
N ALA A 372 9.27 -6.46 8.49
CA ALA A 372 8.62 -5.84 7.34
C ALA A 372 8.89 -6.62 6.05
N VAL A 373 10.13 -7.04 5.82
CA VAL A 373 10.49 -7.84 4.65
C VAL A 373 9.89 -9.24 4.73
N ARG A 374 10.10 -9.98 5.83
CA ARG A 374 9.65 -11.37 5.98
C ARG A 374 8.15 -11.51 6.00
N LEU A 375 7.47 -10.65 6.76
CA LEU A 375 6.01 -10.71 6.86
C LEU A 375 5.35 -10.25 5.57
N SER A 376 5.87 -9.23 4.89
CA SER A 376 5.33 -8.81 3.60
C SER A 376 5.54 -9.86 2.52
N ASP A 377 6.71 -10.49 2.47
CA ASP A 377 6.99 -11.55 1.50
C ASP A 377 6.06 -12.76 1.68
N ARG A 378 5.82 -13.12 2.93
CA ARG A 378 4.99 -14.27 3.28
C ARG A 378 3.49 -13.98 3.17
N TYR A 379 3.02 -12.80 3.62
CA TYR A 379 1.59 -12.54 3.82
C TYR A 379 0.98 -11.61 2.77
N ILE A 380 1.77 -10.80 2.05
CA ILE A 380 1.30 -9.89 1.01
C ILE A 380 1.77 -10.42 -0.35
N THR A 381 0.88 -11.15 -1.03
CA THR A 381 1.21 -11.88 -2.27
C THR A 381 0.84 -11.15 -3.55
N ASP A 382 0.09 -10.06 -3.45
CA ASP A 382 -0.39 -9.25 -4.57
C ASP A 382 0.50 -8.02 -4.87
N ARG A 383 1.56 -7.82 -4.07
CA ARG A 383 2.56 -6.75 -4.20
C ARG A 383 3.97 -7.32 -4.13
N PHE A 384 4.95 -6.56 -4.60
CA PHE A 384 6.34 -7.01 -4.74
C PHE A 384 7.29 -6.26 -3.80
N LEU A 385 8.37 -6.94 -3.40
CA LEU A 385 9.49 -6.31 -2.68
C LEU A 385 10.27 -5.37 -3.62
N PRO A 386 10.89 -4.31 -3.10
CA PRO A 386 10.89 -3.88 -1.70
C PRO A 386 9.70 -3.00 -1.30
N ASP A 387 8.86 -2.57 -2.24
CA ASP A 387 7.81 -1.56 -2.08
C ASP A 387 6.82 -1.93 -0.96
N LYS A 388 6.30 -3.17 -0.96
CA LYS A 388 5.39 -3.65 0.10
C LYS A 388 6.00 -3.59 1.51
N ALA A 389 7.31 -3.82 1.65
CA ALA A 389 8.00 -3.74 2.94
C ALA A 389 8.31 -2.30 3.34
N ILE A 390 8.60 -1.42 2.37
CA ILE A 390 8.76 0.00 2.59
C ILE A 390 7.45 0.62 3.08
N ASP A 391 6.33 0.30 2.44
CA ASP A 391 5.01 0.78 2.83
C ASP A 391 4.64 0.36 4.25
N LEU A 392 4.94 -0.89 4.65
CA LEU A 392 4.73 -1.34 6.04
C LEU A 392 5.55 -0.54 7.05
N MET A 393 6.81 -0.29 6.73
CA MET A 393 7.70 0.50 7.57
C MET A 393 7.22 1.96 7.68
N ASP A 394 6.77 2.54 6.58
CA ASP A 394 6.23 3.90 6.51
C ASP A 394 4.95 4.04 7.32
N GLU A 395 3.98 3.12 7.14
CA GLU A 395 2.72 3.13 7.88
C GLU A 395 2.93 2.89 9.38
N ALA A 396 3.87 1.99 9.77
CA ALA A 396 4.20 1.76 11.17
C ALA A 396 4.80 3.00 11.83
N ALA A 397 5.71 3.66 11.13
CA ALA A 397 6.32 4.90 11.61
C ALA A 397 5.28 6.05 11.71
N ALA A 398 4.40 6.18 10.71
CA ALA A 398 3.31 7.16 10.71
C ALA A 398 2.32 6.92 11.85
N ARG A 399 1.94 5.66 12.09
CA ARG A 399 1.02 5.27 13.17
C ARG A 399 1.62 5.57 14.54
N LEU A 400 2.88 5.19 14.75
CA LEU A 400 3.57 5.47 16.00
C LEU A 400 3.68 6.98 16.23
N ARG A 401 4.01 7.75 15.19
CA ARG A 401 4.03 9.22 15.26
C ARG A 401 2.68 9.78 15.68
N MET A 402 1.59 9.31 15.09
CA MET A 402 0.24 9.74 15.45
C MET A 402 -0.09 9.39 16.91
N GLN A 403 0.37 8.24 17.42
CA GLN A 403 0.21 7.86 18.83
C GLN A 403 1.02 8.78 19.77
N ILE A 404 2.22 9.18 19.40
CA ILE A 404 3.04 10.15 20.17
C ILE A 404 2.36 11.51 20.24
N ASP A 405 1.71 11.96 19.16
CA ASP A 405 1.05 13.26 19.10
C ASP A 405 -0.38 13.26 19.68
N SER A 406 -0.97 12.08 19.92
CA SER A 406 -2.31 11.92 20.50
C SER A 406 -2.24 11.58 21.99
N LEU A 407 -3.34 11.80 22.70
CA LEU A 407 -3.48 11.34 24.10
C LEU A 407 -3.40 9.82 24.16
N PRO A 408 -2.63 9.25 25.09
CA PRO A 408 -2.60 7.80 25.34
C PRO A 408 -4.01 7.24 25.61
N GLU A 409 -4.25 6.01 25.15
CA GLU A 409 -5.57 5.36 25.24
C GLU A 409 -6.11 5.32 26.68
N GLY A 410 -5.23 5.03 27.66
CA GLY A 410 -5.61 5.03 29.07
C GLY A 410 -6.05 6.41 29.58
N LEU A 411 -5.41 7.49 29.14
CA LEU A 411 -5.83 8.85 29.50
C LEU A 411 -7.17 9.24 28.83
N ASP A 412 -7.40 8.80 27.59
CA ASP A 412 -8.67 9.04 26.89
C ASP A 412 -9.83 8.25 27.54
N GLU A 413 -9.57 7.02 28.01
CA GLU A 413 -10.55 6.23 28.77
C GLU A 413 -10.91 6.90 30.09
N ILE A 414 -9.93 7.37 30.86
CA ILE A 414 -10.16 8.09 32.11
C ILE A 414 -10.98 9.36 31.82
N ALA A 415 -10.62 10.13 30.82
CA ALA A 415 -11.34 11.35 30.43
C ALA A 415 -12.80 11.08 30.03
N ARG A 416 -13.05 10.00 29.28
CA ARG A 416 -14.39 9.55 28.91
C ARG A 416 -15.18 9.09 30.14
N ARG A 417 -14.56 8.36 31.04
CA ARG A 417 -15.19 7.90 32.30
C ARG A 417 -15.59 9.08 33.17
N ILE A 418 -14.71 10.06 33.32
CA ILE A 418 -15.02 11.30 34.05
C ILE A 418 -16.24 11.99 33.42
N THR A 419 -16.26 12.13 32.07
CA THR A 419 -17.38 12.77 31.36
C THR A 419 -18.69 12.02 31.59
N GLN A 420 -18.65 10.68 31.57
CA GLN A 420 -19.82 9.82 31.84
C GLN A 420 -20.35 10.03 33.25
N LEU A 421 -19.46 10.00 34.27
CA LEU A 421 -19.80 10.21 35.68
C LEU A 421 -20.32 11.62 35.94
N GLU A 422 -19.81 12.63 35.22
CA GLU A 422 -20.32 14.01 35.30
C GLU A 422 -21.74 14.13 34.76
N ILE A 423 -22.06 13.42 33.68
CA ILE A 423 -23.43 13.37 33.13
C ILE A 423 -24.36 12.67 34.14
N GLU A 424 -23.92 11.55 34.74
CA GLU A 424 -24.68 10.81 35.75
C GLU A 424 -24.90 11.66 37.02
N ARG A 425 -23.86 12.36 37.45
CA ARG A 425 -23.95 13.31 38.59
C ARG A 425 -25.00 14.39 38.35
N GLU A 426 -25.04 14.98 37.19
CA GLU A 426 -26.04 16.02 36.83
C GLU A 426 -27.47 15.43 36.74
N ALA A 427 -27.63 14.14 36.38
CA ALA A 427 -28.91 13.46 36.40
C ALA A 427 -29.39 13.22 37.82
N ILE A 428 -28.53 12.64 38.71
CA ILE A 428 -28.84 12.33 40.07
C ILE A 428 -29.08 13.59 40.92
N ARG A 429 -28.38 14.68 40.63
CA ARG A 429 -28.62 15.99 41.27
C ARG A 429 -30.06 16.46 41.15
N ARG A 430 -30.80 16.00 40.12
CA ARG A 430 -32.22 16.33 39.94
C ARG A 430 -33.16 15.43 40.73
N GLU A 431 -32.64 14.32 41.25
CA GLU A 431 -33.39 13.28 41.97
C GLU A 431 -33.20 13.41 43.48
N ASP A 432 -32.40 14.40 44.00
CA ASP A 432 -32.08 14.69 45.39
C ASP A 432 -31.52 13.47 46.21
N ASP A 433 -30.74 12.57 45.57
CA ASP A 433 -30.04 11.47 46.21
C ASP A 433 -28.64 11.92 46.70
N GLU A 434 -28.54 12.42 47.93
CA GLU A 434 -27.31 13.01 48.49
C GLU A 434 -26.21 11.96 48.67
N GLU A 435 -26.54 10.72 49.03
CA GLU A 435 -25.56 9.63 49.27
C GLU A 435 -24.82 9.25 47.96
N LYS A 436 -25.57 9.07 46.91
CA LYS A 436 -25.03 8.76 45.56
C LYS A 436 -24.26 9.92 44.96
N LEU A 437 -24.69 11.15 45.25
CA LEU A 437 -23.96 12.34 44.81
C LEU A 437 -22.58 12.45 45.47
N GLU A 438 -22.47 12.10 46.76
CA GLU A 438 -21.20 12.13 47.47
C GLU A 438 -20.24 11.05 46.94
N GLU A 439 -20.74 9.84 46.66
CA GLU A 439 -19.99 8.75 46.06
C GLU A 439 -19.45 9.09 44.68
N LEU A 440 -20.29 9.63 43.79
CA LEU A 440 -19.89 10.07 42.47
C LEU A 440 -18.88 11.22 42.48
N ASN A 441 -19.06 12.19 43.41
CA ASN A 441 -18.09 13.29 43.54
C ASN A 441 -16.73 12.77 43.99
N LYS A 442 -16.67 11.76 44.84
CA LYS A 442 -15.44 11.13 45.30
C LYS A 442 -14.75 10.36 44.19
N GLU A 443 -15.51 9.56 43.39
CA GLU A 443 -14.98 8.84 42.23
C GLU A 443 -14.43 9.81 41.16
N ILE A 444 -15.19 10.88 40.84
CA ILE A 444 -14.74 11.91 39.92
C ILE A 444 -13.47 12.61 40.43
N ALA A 445 -13.38 12.90 41.73
CA ALA A 445 -12.20 13.57 42.27
C ALA A 445 -10.95 12.67 42.17
N THR A 446 -11.07 11.37 42.45
CA THR A 446 -9.97 10.39 42.35
C THR A 446 -9.52 10.27 40.89
N LEU A 447 -10.44 10.08 39.97
CA LEU A 447 -10.12 9.95 38.55
C LEU A 447 -9.50 11.24 37.94
N ARG A 448 -9.91 12.43 38.42
CA ARG A 448 -9.29 13.70 38.01
C ARG A 448 -7.87 13.87 38.54
N GLU A 449 -7.58 13.36 39.76
CA GLU A 449 -6.23 13.36 40.30
C GLU A 449 -5.32 12.40 39.52
N GLU A 450 -5.80 11.20 39.17
CA GLU A 450 -5.12 10.27 38.27
C GLU A 450 -4.88 10.90 36.87
N GLU A 451 -5.92 11.46 36.25
CA GLU A 451 -5.81 12.13 34.95
C GLU A 451 -4.75 13.23 34.97
N ALA A 452 -4.75 14.07 36.02
CA ALA A 452 -3.79 15.17 36.12
C ALA A 452 -2.35 14.67 36.33
N GLY A 453 -2.16 13.61 37.08
CA GLY A 453 -0.85 12.96 37.31
C GLY A 453 -0.29 12.35 36.04
N ASP A 454 -1.09 11.56 35.35
CA ASP A 454 -0.70 10.88 34.11
C ASP A 454 -0.51 11.87 32.96
N LYS A 455 -1.35 12.89 32.86
CA LYS A 455 -1.18 13.96 31.88
C LYS A 455 0.10 14.76 32.06
N ALA A 456 0.50 15.01 33.32
CA ALA A 456 1.77 15.69 33.61
C ALA A 456 2.97 14.83 33.24
N LYS A 457 2.93 13.51 33.47
CA LYS A 457 3.96 12.55 33.03
C LYS A 457 4.05 12.51 31.50
N TRP A 458 2.92 12.33 30.84
CA TRP A 458 2.85 12.33 29.37
C TRP A 458 3.40 13.61 28.74
N MET A 459 3.03 14.79 29.25
CA MET A 459 3.55 16.07 28.76
C MET A 459 5.06 16.17 28.92
N ARG A 460 5.61 15.67 30.01
CA ARG A 460 7.07 15.68 30.25
C ARG A 460 7.80 14.74 29.28
N GLU A 461 7.29 13.52 29.07
CA GLU A 461 7.87 12.60 28.09
C GLU A 461 7.80 13.20 26.67
N GLN A 462 6.68 13.79 26.29
CA GLN A 462 6.47 14.44 24.99
C GLN A 462 7.45 15.60 24.77
N GLU A 463 7.71 16.42 25.81
CA GLU A 463 8.66 17.54 25.72
C GLU A 463 10.10 17.05 25.49
N LEU A 464 10.52 16.00 26.23
CA LEU A 464 11.84 15.39 26.05
C LEU A 464 12.00 14.77 24.65
N ILE A 465 10.98 14.07 24.16
CA ILE A 465 10.95 13.47 22.81
C ILE A 465 11.06 14.57 21.74
N ASN A 466 10.29 15.64 21.87
CA ASN A 466 10.34 16.77 20.93
C ASN A 466 11.72 17.45 20.92
N ARG A 467 12.38 17.53 22.07
CA ARG A 467 13.74 18.09 22.19
C ARG A 467 14.78 17.20 21.49
N ILE A 468 14.70 15.88 21.68
CA ILE A 468 15.56 14.91 20.97
C ILE A 468 15.37 15.04 19.45
N GLN A 469 14.13 15.17 19.01
CA GLN A 469 13.79 15.29 17.58
C GLN A 469 14.35 16.58 16.98
N GLN A 470 14.21 17.70 17.69
CA GLN A 470 14.75 18.99 17.24
C GLN A 470 16.27 18.92 17.07
N CYS A 471 16.96 18.31 18.04
CA CYS A 471 18.41 18.11 17.94
C CYS A 471 18.81 17.21 16.77
N LYS A 472 18.03 16.16 16.45
CA LYS A 472 18.27 15.30 15.27
C LYS A 472 18.13 16.05 13.96
N ILE A 473 17.12 16.90 13.82
CA ILE A 473 16.93 17.76 12.64
C ILE A 473 18.14 18.71 12.46
N GLU A 474 18.61 19.29 13.55
CA GLU A 474 19.79 20.17 13.51
C GLU A 474 21.07 19.40 13.13
N VAL A 475 21.24 18.15 13.61
CA VAL A 475 22.36 17.27 13.21
C VAL A 475 22.33 17.00 11.71
N GLU A 476 21.16 16.74 11.13
CA GLU A 476 21.03 16.48 9.69
C GLU A 476 21.34 17.73 8.86
N GLN A 477 20.84 18.89 9.29
CA GLN A 477 21.18 20.16 8.64
C GLN A 477 22.68 20.42 8.68
N LEU A 478 23.34 20.15 9.80
CA LEU A 478 24.78 20.27 9.96
C LEU A 478 25.56 19.30 9.07
N LYS A 479 25.08 18.06 8.87
CA LYS A 479 25.67 17.09 7.94
C LYS A 479 25.60 17.61 6.49
N ILE A 480 24.43 18.11 6.08
CA ILE A 480 24.23 18.69 4.73
C ILE A 480 25.14 19.92 4.53
N GLU A 481 25.25 20.78 5.55
CA GLU A 481 26.14 21.95 5.52
C GLU A 481 27.61 21.53 5.40
N ALA A 482 28.04 20.49 6.15
CA ALA A 482 29.39 19.95 6.07
C ALA A 482 29.71 19.37 4.69
N ASP A 483 28.81 18.62 4.10
CA ASP A 483 28.97 18.06 2.75
C ASP A 483 29.00 19.15 1.66
N SER A 484 28.22 20.22 1.84
CA SER A 484 28.25 21.38 0.96
C SER A 484 29.59 22.15 1.06
N ALA A 485 30.09 22.35 2.28
CA ALA A 485 31.38 22.98 2.54
C ALA A 485 32.54 22.13 2.00
N GLU A 486 32.47 20.80 2.13
CA GLU A 486 33.50 19.89 1.58
C GLU A 486 33.56 19.95 0.06
N ARG A 487 32.41 20.04 -0.63
CA ARG A 487 32.35 20.23 -2.09
C ARG A 487 32.87 21.58 -2.54
N SER A 488 32.72 22.61 -1.70
CA SER A 488 33.28 23.96 -1.98
C SER A 488 34.75 24.13 -1.59
N GLY A 489 35.37 23.09 -0.98
CA GLY A 489 36.76 23.09 -0.58
C GLY A 489 37.02 23.83 0.74
N ASP A 490 35.99 24.19 1.49
CA ASP A 490 36.12 24.86 2.80
C ASP A 490 36.33 23.84 3.94
N TYR A 491 37.52 23.27 4.00
CA TYR A 491 37.87 22.26 5.00
C TYR A 491 37.89 22.81 6.44
N GLY A 492 38.06 24.13 6.62
CA GLY A 492 38.00 24.77 7.93
C GLY A 492 36.60 24.67 8.53
N ARG A 493 35.59 24.99 7.72
CA ARG A 493 34.18 24.90 8.11
C ARG A 493 33.72 23.45 8.31
N VAL A 494 34.22 22.53 7.49
CA VAL A 494 33.97 21.08 7.66
C VAL A 494 34.47 20.59 9.02
N ALA A 495 35.69 21.00 9.40
CA ALA A 495 36.25 20.60 10.69
C ALA A 495 35.50 21.21 11.88
N GLU A 496 35.12 22.47 11.81
CA GLU A 496 34.28 23.14 12.83
C GLU A 496 32.94 22.39 13.02
N ILE A 497 32.28 22.07 11.93
CA ILE A 497 30.98 21.38 12.00
C ILE A 497 31.14 19.93 12.52
N ARG A 498 32.04 19.12 11.92
CA ARG A 498 32.19 17.69 12.26
C ARG A 498 32.77 17.45 13.65
N TYR A 499 33.72 18.25 14.09
CA TYR A 499 34.43 18.05 15.37
C TYR A 499 33.93 18.94 16.51
N GLY A 500 33.19 20.01 16.20
CA GLY A 500 32.58 20.91 17.18
C GLY A 500 31.08 20.70 17.30
N ARG A 501 30.31 21.36 16.45
CA ARG A 501 28.83 21.47 16.55
C ARG A 501 28.10 20.13 16.48
N LEU A 502 28.55 19.18 15.66
CA LEU A 502 27.95 17.86 15.56
C LEU A 502 28.11 17.07 16.86
N LYS A 503 29.30 17.05 17.43
CA LYS A 503 29.55 16.35 18.70
C LYS A 503 28.80 16.97 19.89
N GLU A 504 28.64 18.28 19.89
CA GLU A 504 27.88 18.98 20.92
C GLU A 504 26.38 18.56 20.85
N LYS A 505 25.82 18.51 19.65
CA LYS A 505 24.42 18.07 19.45
C LYS A 505 24.22 16.58 19.73
N GLU A 506 25.17 15.74 19.37
CA GLU A 506 25.14 14.30 19.72
C GLU A 506 25.20 14.07 21.24
N ALA A 507 26.00 14.88 21.95
CA ALA A 507 26.06 14.82 23.40
C ALA A 507 24.74 15.32 24.05
N GLU A 508 24.11 16.36 23.49
CA GLU A 508 22.80 16.86 23.93
C GLU A 508 21.72 15.79 23.74
N ILE A 509 21.71 15.09 22.61
CA ILE A 509 20.79 13.96 22.34
C ILE A 509 20.98 12.86 23.40
N ALA A 510 22.22 12.44 23.64
CA ALA A 510 22.53 11.40 24.61
C ALA A 510 22.12 11.78 26.05
N ALA A 511 22.33 13.03 26.44
CA ALA A 511 21.90 13.53 27.75
C ALA A 511 20.37 13.54 27.90
N THR A 512 19.66 14.03 26.88
CA THR A 512 18.18 14.06 26.89
C THR A 512 17.58 12.65 26.83
N GLN A 513 18.22 11.70 26.12
CA GLN A 513 17.83 10.29 26.12
C GLN A 513 18.00 9.64 27.50
N ALA A 514 19.07 9.98 28.23
CA ALA A 514 19.25 9.49 29.60
C ALA A 514 18.21 10.07 30.57
N GLU A 515 17.83 11.34 30.39
CA GLU A 515 16.72 11.96 31.14
C GLU A 515 15.39 11.26 30.87
N LEU A 516 15.09 10.98 29.61
CA LEU A 516 13.88 10.26 29.20
C LEU A 516 13.84 8.84 29.77
N ALA A 517 14.94 8.10 29.66
CA ALA A 517 15.05 6.75 30.25
C ALA A 517 14.86 6.76 31.79
N THR A 518 15.31 7.83 32.46
CA THR A 518 15.08 7.99 33.89
C THR A 518 13.62 8.33 34.22
N ALA A 519 12.96 9.12 33.36
CA ALA A 519 11.54 9.44 33.53
C ALA A 519 10.63 8.21 33.30
N GLN A 520 11.01 7.31 32.38
CA GLN A 520 10.29 6.06 32.03
C GLN A 520 10.60 4.88 32.98
N GLY A 521 11.68 4.96 33.77
CA GLY A 521 12.36 3.82 34.41
C GLY A 521 11.72 3.21 35.64
N GLN A 522 10.57 3.65 36.16
CA GLN A 522 9.94 3.05 37.37
C GLN A 522 8.50 2.58 37.16
N GLU A 523 7.75 3.05 36.22
CA GLU A 523 6.32 2.77 36.05
C GLU A 523 5.89 2.37 34.64
N GLY A 524 6.83 2.19 33.71
CA GLY A 524 6.55 1.90 32.27
C GLY A 524 6.45 3.18 31.42
N ALA A 525 6.90 3.10 30.20
CA ALA A 525 6.84 4.20 29.22
C ALA A 525 5.38 4.45 28.80
N MET A 526 4.89 5.67 28.95
CA MET A 526 3.58 6.08 28.42
C MET A 526 3.63 6.28 26.91
N ILE A 527 4.78 6.67 26.39
CA ILE A 527 5.01 6.90 24.96
C ILE A 527 6.07 5.92 24.45
N ARG A 528 5.71 5.11 23.44
CA ARG A 528 6.67 4.31 22.69
C ARG A 528 7.33 5.20 21.64
N GLU A 529 8.66 5.11 21.50
CA GLU A 529 9.42 5.87 20.50
C GLU A 529 9.95 5.03 19.35
N GLU A 530 9.88 3.72 19.48
CA GLU A 530 10.53 2.77 18.58
C GLU A 530 9.50 1.85 17.92
N VAL A 531 9.57 1.80 16.59
CA VAL A 531 8.82 0.81 15.79
C VAL A 531 9.52 -0.54 15.94
N GLY A 532 8.81 -1.54 16.43
CA GLY A 532 9.26 -2.91 16.58
C GLY A 532 8.59 -3.87 15.59
N ALA A 533 8.98 -5.15 15.67
CA ALA A 533 8.41 -6.21 14.86
C ALA A 533 6.89 -6.39 15.09
N GLU A 534 6.42 -6.12 16.33
CA GLU A 534 5.00 -6.19 16.68
C GLU A 534 4.16 -5.14 15.95
N ASP A 535 4.66 -3.91 15.82
CA ASP A 535 3.95 -2.84 15.12
C ASP A 535 3.78 -3.18 13.63
N ILE A 536 4.81 -3.76 13.03
CA ILE A 536 4.74 -4.27 11.64
C ILE A 536 3.73 -5.41 11.53
N ALA A 537 3.75 -6.36 12.47
CA ALA A 537 2.81 -7.47 12.49
C ALA A 537 1.35 -7.01 12.61
N ASP A 538 1.09 -5.98 13.40
CA ASP A 538 -0.22 -5.37 13.54
C ASP A 538 -0.73 -4.77 12.20
N ILE A 539 0.15 -4.11 11.45
CA ILE A 539 -0.22 -3.54 10.14
C ILE A 539 -0.48 -4.64 9.14
N VAL A 540 0.40 -5.64 9.07
CA VAL A 540 0.17 -6.81 8.20
C VAL A 540 -1.16 -7.47 8.55
N SER A 541 -1.50 -7.56 9.84
CA SER A 541 -2.78 -8.11 10.29
C SER A 541 -3.98 -7.29 9.78
N ARG A 542 -3.87 -5.97 9.78
CA ARG A 542 -4.91 -5.08 9.24
C ARG A 542 -5.07 -5.18 7.73
N TRP A 543 -3.97 -5.27 7.00
CA TRP A 543 -4.00 -5.36 5.53
C TRP A 543 -4.52 -6.69 5.03
N THR A 544 -4.12 -7.76 5.71
CA THR A 544 -4.42 -9.14 5.28
C THR A 544 -5.63 -9.75 5.98
N GLY A 545 -6.06 -9.18 7.11
CA GLY A 545 -7.06 -9.78 8.01
C GLY A 545 -6.53 -10.96 8.82
N ILE A 546 -5.20 -11.23 8.81
CA ILE A 546 -4.57 -12.36 9.50
C ILE A 546 -4.03 -11.86 10.83
N PRO A 547 -4.32 -12.49 11.98
CA PRO A 547 -3.88 -12.04 13.30
C PRO A 547 -2.38 -12.32 13.55
N VAL A 548 -1.50 -11.72 12.73
CA VAL A 548 -0.05 -11.97 12.73
C VAL A 548 0.61 -11.58 14.07
N GLY A 549 0.11 -10.53 14.74
CA GLY A 549 0.64 -10.09 16.02
C GLY A 549 0.52 -11.14 17.14
N LYS A 550 -0.60 -11.86 17.18
CA LYS A 550 -0.80 -12.97 18.12
C LYS A 550 0.02 -14.22 17.76
N MET A 551 0.39 -14.36 16.49
CA MET A 551 1.14 -15.50 15.98
C MET A 551 2.63 -15.49 16.37
N LEU A 552 3.24 -14.33 16.63
CA LEU A 552 4.69 -14.23 16.86
C LEU A 552 5.16 -14.70 18.26
N GLN A 553 4.37 -14.53 19.30
CA GLN A 553 4.79 -14.89 20.67
C GLN A 553 4.18 -16.19 21.21
N SER A 554 2.92 -16.47 20.88
CA SER A 554 2.24 -17.69 21.36
C SER A 554 2.35 -18.88 20.39
N GLU A 555 2.84 -18.68 19.19
CA GLU A 555 2.85 -19.69 18.13
C GLU A 555 3.68 -20.94 18.49
N ARG A 556 4.84 -20.75 19.09
CA ARG A 556 5.70 -21.90 19.47
C ARG A 556 5.04 -22.78 20.52
N GLU A 557 4.46 -22.20 21.55
CA GLU A 557 3.77 -22.95 22.60
C GLU A 557 2.47 -23.57 22.09
N LYS A 558 1.64 -22.81 21.36
CA LYS A 558 0.41 -23.33 20.74
C LYS A 558 0.68 -24.46 19.76
N LEU A 559 1.74 -24.38 18.94
CA LEU A 559 2.09 -25.44 18.00
C LEU A 559 2.65 -26.71 18.67
N LEU A 560 3.29 -26.55 19.84
CA LEU A 560 3.74 -27.70 20.64
C LEU A 560 2.56 -28.42 21.31
N HIS A 561 1.47 -27.70 21.62
CA HIS A 561 0.25 -28.20 22.25
C HIS A 561 -0.95 -28.20 21.29
N LEU A 562 -0.70 -28.23 19.99
CA LEU A 562 -1.74 -28.13 18.96
C LEU A 562 -2.76 -29.28 19.07
N GLU A 563 -2.33 -30.48 19.43
CA GLU A 563 -3.21 -31.61 19.65
C GLU A 563 -4.18 -31.35 20.80
N ASP A 564 -3.67 -30.83 21.93
CA ASP A 564 -4.50 -30.55 23.10
C ASP A 564 -5.57 -29.50 22.78
N GLU A 565 -5.21 -28.45 22.01
CA GLU A 565 -6.15 -27.43 21.58
C GLU A 565 -7.22 -27.98 20.62
N LEU A 566 -6.83 -28.84 19.68
CA LEU A 566 -7.76 -29.49 18.77
C LEU A 566 -8.71 -30.46 19.50
N HIS A 567 -8.20 -31.16 20.54
CA HIS A 567 -8.98 -32.07 21.36
C HIS A 567 -10.04 -31.36 22.25
N ARG A 568 -9.90 -30.08 22.53
CA ARG A 568 -10.96 -29.30 23.18
C ARG A 568 -12.25 -29.27 22.38
N ARG A 569 -12.19 -29.40 21.09
CA ARG A 569 -13.33 -29.30 20.18
C ARG A 569 -13.63 -30.62 19.47
N VAL A 570 -12.62 -31.40 19.15
CA VAL A 570 -12.73 -32.68 18.43
C VAL A 570 -12.50 -33.82 19.39
N VAL A 571 -13.50 -34.68 19.53
CA VAL A 571 -13.44 -35.85 20.45
C VAL A 571 -13.00 -37.08 19.68
N GLY A 572 -12.01 -37.82 20.21
CA GLY A 572 -11.43 -38.97 19.55
C GLY A 572 -10.56 -38.55 18.35
N GLN A 573 -10.36 -39.47 17.41
CA GLN A 573 -9.65 -39.23 16.13
C GLN A 573 -8.17 -38.85 16.32
N GLU A 574 -7.49 -39.43 17.31
CA GLU A 574 -6.11 -39.12 17.72
C GLU A 574 -5.17 -39.13 16.51
N LEU A 575 -5.24 -40.15 15.66
CA LEU A 575 -4.40 -40.29 14.46
C LEU A 575 -4.60 -39.11 13.45
N ALA A 576 -5.86 -38.62 13.32
CA ALA A 576 -6.17 -37.51 12.44
C ALA A 576 -5.60 -36.20 12.97
N ILE A 577 -5.73 -35.98 14.28
CA ILE A 577 -5.22 -34.79 14.95
C ILE A 577 -3.69 -34.77 14.93
N GLU A 578 -3.03 -35.90 15.24
CA GLU A 578 -1.57 -36.03 15.21
C GLU A 578 -1.00 -35.77 13.81
N ALA A 579 -1.58 -36.40 12.77
CA ALA A 579 -1.11 -36.24 11.38
C ALA A 579 -1.22 -34.77 10.91
N VAL A 580 -2.33 -34.11 11.26
CA VAL A 580 -2.54 -32.69 10.89
C VAL A 580 -1.59 -31.78 11.67
N ALA A 581 -1.41 -32.02 12.97
CA ALA A 581 -0.52 -31.25 13.83
C ALA A 581 0.94 -31.38 13.37
N ASP A 582 1.38 -32.56 13.03
CA ASP A 582 2.72 -32.81 12.49
C ASP A 582 2.98 -32.13 11.15
N ALA A 583 2.03 -32.13 10.23
CA ALA A 583 2.16 -31.43 8.97
C ALA A 583 2.27 -29.91 9.18
N VAL A 584 1.46 -29.35 10.05
CA VAL A 584 1.54 -27.93 10.40
C VAL A 584 2.88 -27.59 11.04
N ARG A 585 3.38 -28.41 11.97
CA ARG A 585 4.70 -28.25 12.59
C ARG A 585 5.84 -28.30 11.55
N ARG A 586 5.82 -29.29 10.64
CA ARG A 586 6.83 -29.41 9.56
C ARG A 586 6.85 -28.16 8.69
N SER A 587 5.68 -27.66 8.29
CA SER A 587 5.57 -26.44 7.48
C SER A 587 6.09 -25.21 8.22
N ARG A 588 5.73 -25.06 9.50
CA ARG A 588 6.16 -23.92 10.33
C ARG A 588 7.66 -23.94 10.67
N ALA A 589 8.23 -25.14 10.77
CA ALA A 589 9.68 -25.34 10.95
C ALA A 589 10.49 -25.13 9.65
N GLY A 590 9.83 -24.84 8.51
CA GLY A 590 10.52 -24.66 7.22
C GLY A 590 11.09 -25.98 6.64
N LEU A 591 10.59 -27.13 7.07
CA LEU A 591 11.05 -28.46 6.63
C LEU A 591 10.24 -29.02 5.46
N GLN A 592 9.27 -28.26 4.94
CA GLN A 592 8.42 -28.64 3.82
C GLN A 592 8.85 -27.94 2.53
N ASP A 593 8.49 -28.51 1.38
CA ASP A 593 8.70 -27.86 0.07
C ASP A 593 7.95 -26.52 0.01
N PRO A 594 8.66 -25.38 -0.16
CA PRO A 594 8.05 -24.06 -0.17
C PRO A 594 7.12 -23.82 -1.37
N LYS A 595 7.06 -24.73 -2.32
CA LYS A 595 6.16 -24.66 -3.47
C LYS A 595 4.79 -25.26 -3.21
N ARG A 596 4.62 -26.10 -2.20
CA ARG A 596 3.38 -26.83 -1.90
C ARG A 596 2.53 -26.16 -0.83
N PRO A 597 1.21 -26.44 -0.73
CA PRO A 597 0.37 -26.05 0.41
C PRO A 597 0.95 -26.51 1.76
N ILE A 598 0.53 -25.87 2.88
CA ILE A 598 0.95 -26.27 4.25
C ILE A 598 0.71 -27.76 4.53
N GLY A 599 -0.39 -28.30 4.01
CA GLY A 599 -0.72 -29.71 4.08
C GLY A 599 -1.91 -30.05 3.20
N SER A 600 -1.94 -31.28 2.72
CA SER A 600 -3.03 -31.81 1.91
C SER A 600 -3.48 -33.14 2.49
N PHE A 601 -4.76 -33.22 2.89
CA PHE A 601 -5.30 -34.36 3.63
C PHE A 601 -6.53 -34.91 2.93
N LEU A 602 -6.66 -36.24 2.92
CA LEU A 602 -7.88 -36.93 2.54
C LEU A 602 -8.49 -37.65 3.75
N PHE A 603 -9.62 -37.17 4.23
CA PHE A 603 -10.36 -37.70 5.36
C PHE A 603 -11.42 -38.70 4.91
N LEU A 604 -11.26 -39.94 5.31
CA LEU A 604 -12.16 -41.05 4.96
C LEU A 604 -12.93 -41.49 6.19
N GLY A 605 -14.19 -41.81 6.05
CA GLY A 605 -14.98 -42.33 7.17
C GLY A 605 -16.48 -42.08 7.01
N THR A 606 -17.26 -42.65 7.91
CA THR A 606 -18.70 -42.50 7.94
C THR A 606 -19.15 -41.06 8.20
N THR A 607 -20.41 -40.75 7.94
CA THR A 607 -20.95 -39.42 8.24
C THR A 607 -21.00 -39.21 9.76
N GLY A 608 -20.75 -37.99 10.22
CA GLY A 608 -20.89 -37.62 11.63
C GLY A 608 -19.77 -38.03 12.58
N VAL A 609 -18.60 -38.45 12.09
CA VAL A 609 -17.42 -38.83 12.89
C VAL A 609 -16.46 -37.68 13.17
N GLY A 610 -16.77 -36.45 12.72
CA GLY A 610 -15.97 -35.27 13.04
C GLY A 610 -15.07 -34.73 11.93
N LYS A 611 -15.11 -35.24 10.68
CA LYS A 611 -14.27 -34.78 9.55
C LYS A 611 -14.33 -33.27 9.31
N THR A 612 -15.54 -32.71 9.17
CA THR A 612 -15.77 -31.29 8.97
C THR A 612 -15.47 -30.47 10.23
N GLU A 613 -15.68 -31.06 11.42
CA GLU A 613 -15.42 -30.39 12.69
C GLU A 613 -13.91 -30.19 12.92
N LEU A 614 -13.08 -31.18 12.56
CA LEU A 614 -11.63 -31.02 12.60
C LEU A 614 -11.14 -29.90 11.67
N ALA A 615 -11.72 -29.77 10.48
CA ALA A 615 -11.39 -28.66 9.58
C ALA A 615 -11.74 -27.29 10.17
N LYS A 616 -12.88 -27.19 10.87
CA LYS A 616 -13.31 -25.97 11.56
C LYS A 616 -12.42 -25.65 12.77
N ALA A 617 -12.14 -26.67 13.60
CA ALA A 617 -11.26 -26.53 14.76
C ALA A 617 -9.85 -26.07 14.31
N LEU A 618 -9.35 -26.61 13.20
CA LEU A 618 -8.06 -26.24 12.65
C LEU A 618 -8.05 -24.77 12.17
N ALA A 619 -9.12 -24.30 11.53
CA ALA A 619 -9.24 -22.91 11.12
C ALA A 619 -9.26 -21.97 12.33
N GLU A 620 -10.02 -22.32 13.37
CA GLU A 620 -10.09 -21.55 14.62
C GLU A 620 -8.75 -21.49 15.36
N VAL A 621 -8.09 -22.65 15.55
CA VAL A 621 -6.82 -22.71 16.32
C VAL A 621 -5.67 -22.04 15.57
N LEU A 622 -5.57 -22.20 14.24
CA LEU A 622 -4.45 -21.66 13.47
C LEU A 622 -4.64 -20.20 13.06
N PHE A 623 -5.89 -19.76 12.86
CA PHE A 623 -6.20 -18.45 12.30
C PHE A 623 -7.07 -17.59 13.24
N ASP A 624 -7.35 -18.07 14.47
CA ASP A 624 -8.20 -17.43 15.48
C ASP A 624 -9.64 -17.10 14.97
N ASP A 625 -10.06 -17.71 13.86
CA ASP A 625 -11.37 -17.45 13.25
C ASP A 625 -11.87 -18.65 12.44
N GLU A 626 -13.00 -19.22 12.85
CA GLU A 626 -13.67 -20.32 12.12
C GLU A 626 -14.08 -19.91 10.70
N THR A 627 -14.28 -18.61 10.45
CA THR A 627 -14.64 -18.12 9.10
C THR A 627 -13.50 -18.21 8.09
N MET A 628 -12.27 -18.49 8.54
CA MET A 628 -11.12 -18.79 7.67
C MET A 628 -11.19 -20.20 7.06
N LEU A 629 -12.34 -20.87 7.16
CA LEU A 629 -12.68 -22.10 6.44
C LEU A 629 -13.43 -21.78 5.14
N THR A 630 -12.83 -22.12 4.00
CA THR A 630 -13.51 -22.09 2.70
C THR A 630 -14.02 -23.48 2.38
N ARG A 631 -15.34 -23.68 2.49
CA ARG A 631 -15.98 -24.96 2.18
C ARG A 631 -16.55 -24.95 0.78
N ILE A 632 -16.20 -25.98 0.00
CA ILE A 632 -16.70 -26.23 -1.36
C ILE A 632 -17.31 -27.62 -1.40
N ASP A 633 -18.62 -27.72 -1.63
CA ASP A 633 -19.34 -28.98 -1.73
C ASP A 633 -19.21 -29.54 -3.15
N MET A 634 -18.53 -30.66 -3.29
CA MET A 634 -18.26 -31.26 -4.59
C MET A 634 -19.50 -31.89 -5.24
N SER A 635 -20.58 -32.02 -4.52
CA SER A 635 -21.87 -32.42 -5.11
C SER A 635 -22.44 -31.40 -6.10
N GLU A 636 -21.99 -30.12 -6.01
CA GLU A 636 -22.32 -29.07 -6.98
C GLU A 636 -21.45 -29.09 -8.24
N TYR A 637 -20.39 -29.92 -8.26
CA TYR A 637 -19.35 -29.97 -9.31
C TYR A 637 -19.31 -31.32 -10.05
N GLN A 638 -20.45 -31.94 -10.23
CA GLN A 638 -20.59 -33.24 -10.92
C GLN A 638 -20.52 -33.11 -12.44
N GLU A 639 -20.88 -31.95 -13.00
CA GLU A 639 -20.89 -31.73 -14.43
C GLU A 639 -19.58 -31.20 -14.97
N LYS A 640 -19.27 -31.52 -16.24
CA LYS A 640 -18.02 -31.10 -16.89
C LYS A 640 -17.75 -29.58 -16.84
N PHE A 641 -18.79 -28.78 -17.02
CA PHE A 641 -18.68 -27.32 -16.99
C PHE A 641 -18.55 -26.75 -15.58
N SER A 642 -18.82 -27.52 -14.55
CA SER A 642 -18.74 -27.05 -13.17
C SER A 642 -17.30 -26.78 -12.73
N ALA A 643 -16.30 -27.45 -13.29
CA ALA A 643 -14.88 -27.17 -13.02
C ALA A 643 -14.50 -25.71 -13.37
N THR A 644 -15.11 -25.12 -14.40
CA THR A 644 -14.85 -23.71 -14.77
C THR A 644 -15.39 -22.72 -13.72
N ARG A 645 -16.34 -23.09 -12.88
CA ARG A 645 -16.81 -22.26 -11.78
C ARG A 645 -15.74 -22.09 -10.68
N LEU A 646 -14.83 -23.06 -10.55
CA LEU A 646 -13.73 -22.95 -9.58
C LEU A 646 -12.69 -21.91 -9.99
N ILE A 647 -12.36 -21.85 -11.29
CA ILE A 647 -11.29 -20.99 -11.85
C ILE A 647 -11.82 -19.78 -12.63
N GLY A 648 -13.11 -19.74 -12.93
CA GLY A 648 -13.79 -18.72 -13.74
C GLY A 648 -14.06 -19.19 -15.16
N ALA A 649 -15.09 -18.59 -15.81
CA ALA A 649 -15.49 -18.90 -17.17
C ALA A 649 -14.46 -18.39 -18.19
N PRO A 650 -14.20 -19.09 -19.31
CA PRO A 650 -13.34 -18.61 -20.38
C PRO A 650 -13.88 -17.33 -21.02
N PRO A 651 -13.02 -16.53 -21.70
CA PRO A 651 -13.44 -15.34 -22.43
C PRO A 651 -14.56 -15.64 -23.42
N GLY A 652 -15.63 -14.84 -23.37
CA GLY A 652 -16.80 -14.97 -24.25
C GLY A 652 -17.95 -15.85 -23.71
N TYR A 653 -17.80 -16.44 -22.54
CA TYR A 653 -18.88 -17.17 -21.86
C TYR A 653 -19.54 -16.31 -20.78
N VAL A 654 -20.81 -16.61 -20.45
CA VAL A 654 -21.56 -15.95 -19.37
C VAL A 654 -20.85 -16.22 -18.06
N GLY A 655 -20.62 -15.16 -17.23
CA GLY A 655 -19.90 -15.24 -15.96
C GLY A 655 -18.39 -15.01 -16.04
N TYR A 656 -17.83 -14.60 -17.19
CA TYR A 656 -16.41 -14.27 -17.33
C TYR A 656 -15.94 -13.18 -16.35
N ASP A 657 -16.78 -12.18 -16.08
CA ASP A 657 -16.44 -11.07 -15.19
C ASP A 657 -16.50 -11.41 -13.69
N GLU A 658 -17.19 -12.48 -13.30
CA GLU A 658 -17.42 -12.83 -11.90
C GLU A 658 -16.20 -13.48 -11.21
N GLY A 659 -15.23 -14.01 -11.97
CA GLY A 659 -14.10 -14.76 -11.43
C GLY A 659 -14.48 -16.18 -10.96
N GLY A 660 -13.49 -16.99 -10.58
CA GLY A 660 -13.71 -18.35 -10.07
C GLY A 660 -14.01 -18.36 -8.56
N GLN A 661 -14.92 -19.22 -8.12
CA GLN A 661 -15.30 -19.32 -6.71
C GLN A 661 -14.11 -19.67 -5.81
N LEU A 662 -13.31 -20.67 -6.21
CA LEU A 662 -12.12 -21.06 -5.46
C LEU A 662 -11.02 -19.98 -5.53
N THR A 663 -10.73 -19.48 -6.72
CA THR A 663 -9.67 -18.52 -6.92
C THR A 663 -9.95 -17.18 -6.23
N GLU A 664 -11.19 -16.69 -6.28
CA GLU A 664 -11.59 -15.46 -5.56
C GLU A 664 -11.62 -15.65 -4.05
N ALA A 665 -12.07 -16.81 -3.54
CA ALA A 665 -12.08 -17.11 -2.12
C ALA A 665 -10.67 -17.08 -1.54
N ILE A 666 -9.71 -17.75 -2.20
CA ILE A 666 -8.31 -17.81 -1.74
C ILE A 666 -7.59 -16.48 -1.96
N ARG A 667 -7.90 -15.73 -3.01
CA ARG A 667 -7.35 -14.40 -3.19
C ARG A 667 -7.73 -13.45 -2.05
N ARG A 668 -8.97 -13.59 -1.53
CA ARG A 668 -9.45 -12.80 -0.38
C ARG A 668 -8.95 -13.34 0.96
N LYS A 669 -8.73 -14.66 1.06
CA LYS A 669 -8.29 -15.35 2.28
C LYS A 669 -7.13 -16.28 1.95
N PRO A 670 -5.92 -15.74 1.70
CA PRO A 670 -4.76 -16.54 1.30
C PRO A 670 -4.24 -17.48 2.41
N TYR A 671 -4.66 -17.22 3.65
CA TYR A 671 -4.46 -18.06 4.82
C TYR A 671 -5.79 -18.64 5.23
N SER A 672 -6.05 -19.87 4.85
CA SER A 672 -7.33 -20.50 5.14
C SER A 672 -7.22 -22.03 5.08
N VAL A 673 -8.20 -22.69 5.70
CA VAL A 673 -8.45 -24.11 5.47
C VAL A 673 -9.42 -24.22 4.28
N VAL A 674 -9.05 -24.95 3.26
CA VAL A 674 -9.90 -25.23 2.11
C VAL A 674 -10.45 -26.64 2.24
N LEU A 675 -11.74 -26.75 2.43
CA LEU A 675 -12.44 -28.02 2.59
C LEU A 675 -13.21 -28.36 1.32
N PHE A 676 -12.78 -29.42 0.61
CA PHE A 676 -13.53 -30.03 -0.48
C PHE A 676 -14.36 -31.18 0.10
N ASP A 677 -15.64 -30.97 0.25
CA ASP A 677 -16.55 -31.95 0.87
C ASP A 677 -17.11 -32.91 -0.19
N GLU A 678 -17.13 -34.22 0.11
CA GLU A 678 -17.61 -35.28 -0.77
C GLU A 678 -16.87 -35.34 -2.13
N ILE A 679 -15.52 -35.37 -2.08
CA ILE A 679 -14.64 -35.28 -3.27
C ILE A 679 -14.95 -36.39 -4.32
N GLU A 680 -15.51 -37.53 -3.93
CA GLU A 680 -15.89 -38.63 -4.81
C GLU A 680 -17.03 -38.25 -5.78
N LYS A 681 -17.75 -37.17 -5.50
CA LYS A 681 -18.84 -36.70 -6.37
C LYS A 681 -18.36 -35.74 -7.47
N ALA A 682 -17.13 -35.27 -7.38
CA ALA A 682 -16.57 -34.32 -8.31
C ALA A 682 -16.37 -34.91 -9.71
N HIS A 683 -16.61 -34.09 -10.75
CA HIS A 683 -16.22 -34.46 -12.11
C HIS A 683 -14.71 -34.65 -12.24
N PRO A 684 -14.21 -35.58 -13.08
CA PRO A 684 -12.79 -35.84 -13.29
C PRO A 684 -11.93 -34.60 -13.63
N ASP A 685 -12.49 -33.59 -14.26
CA ASP A 685 -11.79 -32.35 -14.59
C ASP A 685 -11.48 -31.50 -13.36
N VAL A 686 -12.21 -31.64 -12.27
CA VAL A 686 -11.92 -30.98 -10.98
C VAL A 686 -10.60 -31.47 -10.42
N PHE A 687 -10.34 -32.78 -10.52
CA PHE A 687 -9.05 -33.34 -10.07
C PHE A 687 -7.87 -32.76 -10.83
N ASN A 688 -8.00 -32.44 -12.12
CA ASN A 688 -6.94 -31.80 -12.92
C ASN A 688 -6.61 -30.41 -12.40
N VAL A 689 -7.63 -29.64 -11.96
CA VAL A 689 -7.45 -28.33 -11.33
C VAL A 689 -6.73 -28.48 -9.98
N LEU A 690 -7.16 -29.43 -9.16
CA LEU A 690 -6.56 -29.69 -7.85
C LEU A 690 -5.12 -30.21 -7.94
N LEU A 691 -4.75 -30.97 -8.97
CA LEU A 691 -3.36 -31.40 -9.18
C LEU A 691 -2.42 -30.21 -9.27
N GLN A 692 -2.79 -29.15 -10.00
CA GLN A 692 -1.96 -27.95 -10.09
C GLN A 692 -1.77 -27.27 -8.74
N VAL A 693 -2.84 -27.25 -7.92
CA VAL A 693 -2.78 -26.70 -6.57
C VAL A 693 -1.86 -27.51 -5.65
N LEU A 694 -1.98 -28.84 -5.70
CA LEU A 694 -1.19 -29.76 -4.85
C LEU A 694 0.29 -29.82 -5.23
N ASP A 695 0.65 -29.65 -6.51
CA ASP A 695 2.02 -29.70 -6.99
C ASP A 695 2.75 -28.36 -6.86
N ASP A 696 2.13 -27.31 -7.38
CA ASP A 696 2.76 -25.99 -7.54
C ASP A 696 2.33 -24.99 -6.44
N GLY A 697 1.35 -25.33 -5.62
CA GLY A 697 0.76 -24.41 -4.62
C GLY A 697 0.20 -23.12 -5.24
N ARG A 698 -0.21 -23.18 -6.50
CA ARG A 698 -0.75 -22.04 -7.24
C ARG A 698 -1.79 -22.47 -8.26
N LEU A 699 -2.70 -21.58 -8.59
CA LEU A 699 -3.74 -21.79 -9.59
C LEU A 699 -3.94 -20.51 -10.39
N THR A 700 -3.92 -20.62 -11.73
CA THR A 700 -4.16 -19.47 -12.60
C THR A 700 -5.64 -19.35 -12.88
N ASP A 701 -6.22 -18.18 -12.65
CA ASP A 701 -7.63 -17.91 -12.95
C ASP A 701 -7.86 -17.65 -14.46
N ASN A 702 -9.12 -17.50 -14.85
CA ASN A 702 -9.53 -17.22 -16.22
C ASN A 702 -9.06 -15.85 -16.76
N LYS A 703 -8.64 -14.93 -15.88
CA LYS A 703 -8.09 -13.61 -16.21
C LYS A 703 -6.57 -13.63 -16.29
N GLY A 704 -5.91 -14.79 -16.15
CA GLY A 704 -4.46 -14.94 -16.15
C GLY A 704 -3.78 -14.62 -14.82
N ARG A 705 -4.55 -14.32 -13.76
CA ARG A 705 -3.97 -14.01 -12.45
C ARG A 705 -3.59 -15.29 -11.71
N VAL A 706 -2.40 -15.32 -11.13
CA VAL A 706 -1.91 -16.44 -10.34
C VAL A 706 -2.38 -16.28 -8.90
N VAL A 707 -3.13 -17.26 -8.39
CA VAL A 707 -3.60 -17.33 -7.00
C VAL A 707 -2.72 -18.28 -6.21
N ASN A 708 -2.22 -17.84 -5.07
CA ASN A 708 -1.26 -18.55 -4.24
C ASN A 708 -1.97 -19.38 -3.16
N PHE A 709 -1.72 -20.70 -3.15
CA PHE A 709 -2.25 -21.67 -2.19
C PHE A 709 -1.19 -22.18 -1.19
N LYS A 710 0.04 -21.68 -1.23
CA LYS A 710 1.15 -22.17 -0.37
C LYS A 710 0.87 -22.01 1.11
N ASN A 711 0.03 -21.07 1.46
CA ASN A 711 -0.35 -20.78 2.84
C ASN A 711 -1.71 -21.37 3.23
N THR A 712 -2.26 -22.28 2.43
CA THR A 712 -3.54 -22.95 2.71
C THR A 712 -3.31 -24.38 3.20
N ILE A 713 -4.28 -24.88 3.97
CA ILE A 713 -4.38 -26.31 4.30
C ILE A 713 -5.54 -26.87 3.50
N ILE A 714 -5.27 -27.90 2.72
CA ILE A 714 -6.27 -28.52 1.86
C ILE A 714 -6.77 -29.80 2.52
N ILE A 715 -8.06 -29.84 2.78
CA ILE A 715 -8.74 -30.98 3.35
C ILE A 715 -9.80 -31.44 2.35
N MET A 716 -9.78 -32.70 1.99
CA MET A 716 -10.77 -33.38 1.17
C MET A 716 -11.49 -34.39 2.03
N THR A 717 -12.82 -34.44 2.02
CA THR A 717 -13.58 -35.46 2.74
C THR A 717 -14.19 -36.43 1.74
N SER A 718 -14.29 -37.68 2.13
CA SER A 718 -14.99 -38.72 1.38
C SER A 718 -15.70 -39.69 2.29
N ASN A 719 -16.85 -40.18 1.82
CA ASN A 719 -17.62 -41.24 2.46
C ASN A 719 -17.37 -42.61 1.80
N MET A 720 -16.39 -42.68 0.90
CA MET A 720 -16.04 -43.98 0.25
C MET A 720 -15.53 -44.97 1.29
N GLY A 721 -15.92 -46.21 1.13
CA GLY A 721 -15.57 -47.29 2.05
C GLY A 721 -16.28 -47.24 3.40
N SER A 722 -17.28 -46.36 3.58
CA SER A 722 -18.06 -46.27 4.85
C SER A 722 -18.66 -47.59 5.30
N ASP A 723 -19.18 -48.41 4.37
CA ASP A 723 -19.75 -49.72 4.67
C ASP A 723 -18.69 -50.69 5.16
N LEU A 724 -17.52 -50.70 4.50
CA LEU A 724 -16.35 -51.52 4.87
C LEU A 724 -15.80 -51.11 6.24
N ILE A 725 -15.73 -49.81 6.51
CA ILE A 725 -15.29 -49.27 7.81
C ILE A 725 -16.25 -49.75 8.91
N ARG A 726 -17.58 -49.61 8.68
CA ARG A 726 -18.60 -50.05 9.65
C ARG A 726 -18.51 -51.55 9.94
N GLU A 727 -18.41 -52.38 8.92
CA GLU A 727 -18.36 -53.81 9.05
C GLU A 727 -17.13 -54.26 9.84
N ARG A 728 -15.95 -53.67 9.58
CA ARG A 728 -14.71 -54.02 10.24
C ARG A 728 -14.69 -53.55 11.71
N PHE A 729 -15.30 -52.40 12.03
CA PHE A 729 -15.28 -51.86 13.38
C PHE A 729 -16.45 -52.35 14.22
N ALA A 730 -17.47 -53.03 13.68
CA ALA A 730 -18.63 -53.53 14.42
C ALA A 730 -18.29 -54.55 15.51
N ASN A 731 -17.18 -55.36 15.36
CA ASN A 731 -16.78 -56.40 16.28
C ASN A 731 -15.26 -56.43 16.49
N VAL A 732 -14.65 -55.37 16.96
CA VAL A 732 -13.22 -55.32 17.23
C VAL A 732 -12.94 -55.87 18.62
N PRO A 733 -12.06 -56.92 18.76
CA PRO A 733 -11.64 -57.40 20.08
C PRO A 733 -10.81 -56.36 20.81
N GLU A 734 -10.97 -56.31 22.18
CA GLU A 734 -10.11 -55.45 23.00
C GLU A 734 -8.60 -55.71 22.72
N GLY A 735 -7.83 -54.65 22.44
CA GLY A 735 -6.38 -54.71 22.15
C GLY A 735 -6.03 -54.88 20.67
N LYS A 736 -6.99 -55.05 19.72
CA LYS A 736 -6.67 -55.14 18.29
C LYS A 736 -7.11 -53.90 17.50
N MET A 737 -7.48 -52.81 18.15
CA MET A 737 -7.97 -51.60 17.51
C MET A 737 -6.97 -51.08 16.44
N GLN A 738 -5.70 -50.94 16.82
CA GLN A 738 -4.66 -50.43 15.90
C GLN A 738 -4.48 -51.32 14.67
N GLN A 739 -4.42 -52.65 14.85
CA GLN A 739 -4.34 -53.57 13.75
C GLN A 739 -5.54 -53.50 12.80
N THR A 740 -6.73 -53.37 13.36
CA THR A 740 -7.97 -53.21 12.59
C THR A 740 -7.98 -51.87 11.82
N ILE A 741 -7.48 -50.79 12.39
CA ILE A 741 -7.30 -49.51 11.70
C ILE A 741 -6.38 -49.67 10.51
N ASP A 742 -5.19 -50.29 10.69
CA ASP A 742 -4.18 -50.45 9.65
C ASP A 742 -4.72 -51.31 8.49
N GLU A 743 -5.34 -52.45 8.83
CA GLU A 743 -5.95 -53.32 7.83
C GLU A 743 -7.10 -52.66 7.06
N THR A 744 -7.92 -51.91 7.76
CA THR A 744 -9.05 -51.21 7.15
C THR A 744 -8.55 -50.07 6.25
N ARG A 745 -7.50 -49.35 6.68
CA ARG A 745 -6.83 -48.33 5.87
C ARG A 745 -6.34 -48.90 4.55
N GLU A 746 -5.65 -50.06 4.54
CA GLU A 746 -5.17 -50.69 3.31
C GLU A 746 -6.31 -51.05 2.37
N LEU A 747 -7.39 -51.60 2.89
CA LEU A 747 -8.56 -52.01 2.09
C LEU A 747 -9.28 -50.81 1.49
N VAL A 748 -9.43 -49.74 2.25
CA VAL A 748 -10.07 -48.48 1.77
C VAL A 748 -9.15 -47.80 0.75
N LEU A 749 -7.83 -47.78 0.95
CA LEU A 749 -6.88 -47.27 -0.03
C LEU A 749 -6.94 -48.08 -1.36
N ASP A 750 -7.11 -49.38 -1.32
CA ASP A 750 -7.27 -50.20 -2.53
C ASP A 750 -8.60 -49.89 -3.26
N LEU A 751 -9.67 -49.61 -2.52
CA LEU A 751 -10.92 -49.13 -3.08
C LEU A 751 -10.77 -47.76 -3.75
N LEU A 752 -10.06 -46.83 -3.10
CA LEU A 752 -9.75 -45.50 -3.63
C LEU A 752 -8.95 -45.55 -4.92
N LYS A 753 -7.91 -46.40 -5.01
CA LYS A 753 -7.09 -46.58 -6.21
C LYS A 753 -7.89 -47.03 -7.44
N ARG A 754 -9.04 -47.65 -7.23
CA ARG A 754 -9.95 -48.08 -8.33
C ARG A 754 -10.86 -46.94 -8.80
N THR A 755 -11.10 -45.96 -7.96
CA THR A 755 -12.08 -44.87 -8.19
C THR A 755 -11.41 -43.54 -8.52
N ILE A 756 -10.34 -43.22 -7.81
CA ILE A 756 -9.58 -41.99 -7.96
C ILE A 756 -8.25 -42.27 -8.65
N ARG A 757 -7.80 -41.41 -9.56
CA ARG A 757 -6.55 -41.59 -10.30
C ARG A 757 -5.34 -41.73 -9.36
N PRO A 758 -4.45 -42.70 -9.55
CA PRO A 758 -3.28 -42.90 -8.69
C PRO A 758 -2.38 -41.68 -8.59
N GLU A 759 -2.26 -40.91 -9.69
CA GLU A 759 -1.46 -39.66 -9.73
C GLU A 759 -1.98 -38.59 -8.76
N PHE A 760 -3.31 -38.53 -8.52
CA PHE A 760 -3.90 -37.61 -7.56
C PHE A 760 -3.63 -38.07 -6.12
N LEU A 761 -3.82 -39.36 -5.84
CA LEU A 761 -3.57 -39.91 -4.51
C LEU A 761 -2.11 -39.77 -4.07
N ASN A 762 -1.15 -39.86 -5.00
CA ASN A 762 0.28 -39.71 -4.72
C ASN A 762 0.68 -38.25 -4.41
N ARG A 763 -0.18 -37.27 -4.62
CA ARG A 763 0.06 -35.84 -4.33
C ARG A 763 -0.50 -35.42 -2.97
N ILE A 764 -1.32 -36.25 -2.37
CA ILE A 764 -1.89 -36.01 -1.04
C ILE A 764 -0.84 -36.41 -0.01
N ASP A 765 -0.58 -35.53 0.95
CA ASP A 765 0.44 -35.78 1.98
C ASP A 765 0.04 -36.92 2.91
N GLU A 766 -1.24 -36.93 3.34
CA GLU A 766 -1.75 -37.94 4.27
C GLU A 766 -3.19 -38.36 3.92
N THR A 767 -3.45 -39.67 3.95
CA THR A 767 -4.79 -40.23 3.86
C THR A 767 -5.16 -40.83 5.21
N ILE A 768 -6.22 -40.31 5.82
CA ILE A 768 -6.58 -40.58 7.21
C ILE A 768 -7.96 -41.21 7.27
N VAL A 769 -8.08 -42.37 7.94
CA VAL A 769 -9.35 -43.06 8.19
C VAL A 769 -9.87 -42.66 9.56
N PHE A 770 -11.02 -42.01 9.57
CA PHE A 770 -11.75 -41.66 10.79
C PHE A 770 -12.46 -42.88 11.35
N THR A 771 -12.23 -43.18 12.60
CA THR A 771 -12.87 -44.30 13.30
C THR A 771 -14.31 -43.99 13.66
N PRO A 772 -15.23 -44.99 13.69
CA PRO A 772 -16.55 -44.80 14.26
C PRO A 772 -16.47 -44.40 15.72
N LEU A 773 -17.38 -43.51 16.15
CA LEU A 773 -17.41 -43.01 17.52
C LEU A 773 -18.03 -44.05 18.50
N GLY A 774 -17.34 -44.28 19.63
CA GLY A 774 -17.82 -45.10 20.73
C GLY A 774 -18.79 -44.33 21.65
N ARG A 775 -19.45 -45.05 22.54
CA ARG A 775 -20.43 -44.46 23.48
C ARG A 775 -19.81 -43.36 24.37
N SER A 776 -18.65 -43.61 24.89
CA SER A 776 -17.90 -42.61 25.72
C SER A 776 -17.55 -41.34 24.95
N GLU A 777 -17.22 -41.46 23.68
CA GLU A 777 -16.90 -40.32 22.82
C GLU A 777 -18.17 -39.49 22.53
N ILE A 778 -19.31 -40.15 22.32
CA ILE A 778 -20.59 -39.48 22.11
C ILE A 778 -21.02 -38.73 23.36
N GLU A 779 -20.88 -39.33 24.55
CA GLU A 779 -21.15 -38.64 25.82
C GLU A 779 -20.30 -37.37 26.00
N ARG A 780 -19.02 -37.43 25.61
CA ARG A 780 -18.14 -36.25 25.59
C ARG A 780 -18.61 -35.19 24.57
N ILE A 781 -19.05 -35.60 23.39
CA ILE A 781 -19.59 -34.68 22.36
C ILE A 781 -20.88 -34.01 22.89
N VAL A 782 -21.77 -34.78 23.58
CA VAL A 782 -22.97 -34.21 24.20
C VAL A 782 -22.61 -33.14 25.22
N ARG A 783 -21.63 -33.40 26.10
CA ARG A 783 -21.17 -32.41 27.08
C ARG A 783 -20.68 -31.13 26.38
N LEU A 784 -19.81 -31.23 25.38
CA LEU A 784 -19.32 -30.06 24.60
C LEU A 784 -20.46 -29.25 23.96
N GLN A 785 -21.48 -29.93 23.43
CA GLN A 785 -22.63 -29.24 22.83
C GLN A 785 -23.52 -28.60 23.88
N LEU A 786 -23.71 -29.25 25.05
CA LEU A 786 -24.45 -28.67 26.17
C LEU A 786 -23.70 -27.46 26.77
N ASP A 787 -22.37 -27.54 26.93
CA ASP A 787 -21.56 -26.41 27.40
C ASP A 787 -21.65 -25.21 26.45
N THR A 788 -21.57 -25.45 25.15
CA THR A 788 -21.77 -24.40 24.14
C THR A 788 -23.17 -23.80 24.24
N THR A 789 -24.18 -24.65 24.46
CA THR A 789 -25.59 -24.22 24.62
C THR A 789 -25.77 -23.42 25.91
N ALA A 790 -25.18 -23.88 27.02
CA ALA A 790 -25.19 -23.18 28.31
C ALA A 790 -24.54 -21.80 28.21
N HIS A 791 -23.44 -21.70 27.50
CA HIS A 791 -22.76 -20.41 27.29
C HIS A 791 -23.62 -19.41 26.50
N VAL A 792 -24.32 -19.87 25.44
CA VAL A 792 -25.27 -19.05 24.70
C VAL A 792 -26.47 -18.63 25.57
N LEU A 793 -26.96 -19.51 26.41
CA LEU A 793 -28.04 -19.20 27.34
C LEU A 793 -27.61 -18.21 28.43
N ALA A 794 -26.39 -18.34 28.94
CA ALA A 794 -25.81 -17.44 29.94
C ALA A 794 -25.68 -16.00 29.40
N SER A 795 -25.32 -15.81 28.13
CA SER A 795 -25.31 -14.48 27.49
C SER A 795 -26.72 -13.84 27.42
N ASN A 796 -27.77 -14.63 27.56
CA ASN A 796 -29.17 -14.17 27.64
C ASN A 796 -29.71 -14.15 29.07
N GLY A 797 -28.86 -14.31 30.09
CA GLY A 797 -29.22 -14.26 31.48
C GLY A 797 -29.85 -15.54 32.00
N ILE A 798 -29.65 -16.70 31.36
CA ILE A 798 -30.19 -18.00 31.73
C ILE A 798 -29.00 -18.92 32.11
N GLU A 799 -28.92 -19.35 33.37
CA GLU A 799 -27.87 -20.26 33.79
C GLU A 799 -28.37 -21.73 33.69
N LEU A 800 -27.73 -22.54 32.85
CA LEU A 800 -28.08 -23.94 32.62
C LEU A 800 -27.02 -24.90 33.13
N HIS A 801 -27.40 -25.79 34.04
CA HIS A 801 -26.62 -26.95 34.50
C HIS A 801 -27.22 -28.24 33.96
N TYR A 802 -26.45 -29.30 33.93
CA TYR A 802 -26.94 -30.62 33.50
C TYR A 802 -26.30 -31.75 34.29
N THR A 803 -27.06 -32.85 34.46
CA THR A 803 -26.60 -34.06 35.17
C THR A 803 -26.00 -35.09 34.23
N ASP A 804 -25.17 -36.02 34.76
CA ASP A 804 -24.63 -37.13 33.94
C ASP A 804 -25.75 -38.04 33.38
N ALA A 805 -26.88 -38.17 34.08
CA ALA A 805 -28.04 -38.89 33.58
C ALA A 805 -28.63 -38.22 32.31
N ALA A 806 -28.70 -36.89 32.28
CA ALA A 806 -29.16 -36.15 31.14
C ALA A 806 -28.21 -36.33 29.93
N VAL A 807 -26.90 -36.30 30.19
CA VAL A 807 -25.89 -36.54 29.14
C VAL A 807 -26.02 -37.93 28.55
N SER A 808 -26.13 -38.99 29.38
CA SER A 808 -26.28 -40.36 28.88
C SER A 808 -27.59 -40.56 28.11
N TRP A 809 -28.68 -39.94 28.56
CA TRP A 809 -29.97 -40.01 27.88
C TRP A 809 -29.89 -39.33 26.48
N ILE A 810 -29.29 -38.15 26.39
CA ILE A 810 -29.13 -37.44 25.10
C ILE A 810 -28.19 -38.23 24.19
N ALA A 811 -27.11 -38.82 24.73
CA ALA A 811 -26.20 -39.64 23.97
C ALA A 811 -26.89 -40.87 23.39
N GLU A 812 -27.76 -41.56 24.15
CA GLU A 812 -28.50 -42.71 23.65
C GLU A 812 -29.55 -42.33 22.62
N ALA A 813 -30.26 -41.24 22.83
CA ALA A 813 -31.28 -40.72 21.88
C ALA A 813 -30.62 -40.10 20.61
N GLY A 814 -29.39 -39.61 20.72
CA GLY A 814 -28.70 -38.94 19.64
C GLY A 814 -27.67 -39.78 18.89
N TYR A 815 -27.42 -41.00 19.30
CA TYR A 815 -26.52 -41.93 18.61
C TYR A 815 -27.23 -42.71 17.51
N ASP A 816 -26.67 -42.66 16.33
CA ASP A 816 -27.10 -43.44 15.18
C ASP A 816 -25.88 -44.11 14.51
N PRO A 817 -25.85 -45.44 14.35
CA PRO A 817 -24.73 -46.11 13.72
C PRO A 817 -24.43 -45.67 12.30
N GLU A 818 -25.40 -45.12 11.57
CA GLU A 818 -25.23 -44.63 10.21
C GLU A 818 -24.80 -43.16 10.18
N PHE A 819 -25.31 -42.33 11.09
CA PHE A 819 -25.12 -40.88 11.08
C PHE A 819 -24.21 -40.38 12.21
N GLY A 820 -23.65 -41.32 13.03
CA GLY A 820 -22.71 -40.99 14.12
C GLY A 820 -23.34 -40.05 15.15
N ALA A 821 -22.59 -38.98 15.50
CA ALA A 821 -23.05 -37.96 16.44
C ALA A 821 -23.91 -36.84 15.79
N ARG A 822 -24.17 -36.89 14.46
CA ARG A 822 -24.93 -35.83 13.76
C ARG A 822 -26.33 -35.58 14.33
N PRO A 823 -27.09 -36.58 14.79
CA PRO A 823 -28.42 -36.39 15.38
C PRO A 823 -28.40 -35.72 16.76
N VAL A 824 -27.27 -35.77 17.52
CA VAL A 824 -27.16 -35.22 18.87
C VAL A 824 -27.61 -33.75 18.93
N ARG A 825 -27.16 -32.93 18.00
CA ARG A 825 -27.54 -31.51 17.91
C ARG A 825 -29.07 -31.34 17.72
N ARG A 826 -29.70 -32.21 16.95
CA ARG A 826 -31.14 -32.19 16.75
C ARG A 826 -31.87 -32.59 18.03
N VAL A 827 -31.36 -33.58 18.73
CA VAL A 827 -31.93 -34.00 20.02
C VAL A 827 -31.86 -32.87 21.05
N ILE A 828 -30.72 -32.22 21.17
CA ILE A 828 -30.55 -31.04 22.05
C ILE A 828 -31.55 -29.95 21.67
N GLN A 829 -31.65 -29.62 20.39
CA GLN A 829 -32.60 -28.61 19.91
C GLN A 829 -34.05 -28.94 20.25
N HIS A 830 -34.48 -30.17 19.98
CA HIS A 830 -35.89 -30.56 20.18
C HIS A 830 -36.23 -30.85 21.62
N SER A 831 -35.35 -31.58 22.34
CA SER A 831 -35.66 -32.07 23.68
C SER A 831 -35.20 -31.15 24.78
N VAL A 832 -34.21 -30.25 24.51
CA VAL A 832 -33.72 -29.31 25.51
C VAL A 832 -34.20 -27.89 25.20
N LEU A 833 -33.79 -27.30 24.07
CA LEU A 833 -34.06 -25.88 23.79
C LEU A 833 -35.54 -25.59 23.56
N ASN A 834 -36.25 -26.44 22.78
CA ASN A 834 -37.68 -26.22 22.53
C ASN A 834 -38.49 -26.39 23.80
N GLU A 835 -38.22 -27.40 24.64
CA GLU A 835 -38.93 -27.64 25.87
C GLU A 835 -38.61 -26.57 26.92
N LEU A 836 -37.34 -26.15 27.04
CA LEU A 836 -36.94 -25.04 27.88
C LEU A 836 -37.68 -23.75 27.51
N SER A 837 -37.76 -23.47 26.21
CA SER A 837 -38.45 -22.28 25.69
C SER A 837 -39.93 -22.28 26.10
N LYS A 838 -40.60 -23.44 26.00
CA LYS A 838 -42.01 -23.59 26.42
C LYS A 838 -42.16 -23.41 27.93
N SER A 839 -41.24 -23.95 28.72
CA SER A 839 -41.24 -23.87 30.19
C SER A 839 -41.06 -22.43 30.67
N ILE A 840 -40.16 -21.67 30.01
CA ILE A 840 -39.97 -20.25 30.30
C ILE A 840 -41.18 -19.42 29.88
N LEU A 841 -41.77 -19.67 28.70
CA LEU A 841 -42.93 -18.93 28.21
C LEU A 841 -44.23 -19.25 29.02
N SER A 842 -44.36 -20.46 29.56
CA SER A 842 -45.45 -20.83 30.44
C SER A 842 -45.31 -20.32 31.87
N GLY A 843 -44.16 -19.76 32.24
CA GLY A 843 -43.85 -19.32 33.60
C GLY A 843 -43.58 -20.45 34.59
N SER A 844 -43.37 -21.69 34.12
CA SER A 844 -43.03 -22.83 34.96
C SER A 844 -41.56 -22.85 35.39
N VAL A 845 -40.73 -22.12 34.67
CA VAL A 845 -39.29 -21.92 34.99
C VAL A 845 -38.99 -20.41 34.96
N ASP A 846 -38.37 -19.90 36.00
CA ASP A 846 -37.95 -18.49 36.04
C ASP A 846 -36.60 -18.30 35.36
N ARG A 847 -36.45 -17.26 34.56
CA ARG A 847 -35.21 -16.91 33.89
C ARG A 847 -34.08 -16.54 34.87
N SER A 848 -34.40 -16.02 36.04
CA SER A 848 -33.43 -15.62 37.06
C SER A 848 -32.92 -16.75 37.93
N SER A 849 -33.47 -17.96 37.81
CA SER A 849 -33.07 -19.14 38.55
C SER A 849 -32.06 -20.00 37.77
N VAL A 850 -31.23 -20.72 38.54
CA VAL A 850 -30.35 -21.76 37.96
C VAL A 850 -31.19 -22.93 37.52
N ILE A 851 -31.18 -23.26 36.25
CA ILE A 851 -31.96 -24.33 35.66
C ILE A 851 -31.08 -25.58 35.56
N THR A 852 -31.53 -26.68 36.15
CA THR A 852 -30.82 -27.97 36.06
C THR A 852 -31.57 -28.93 35.14
N LEU A 853 -30.90 -29.41 34.10
CA LEU A 853 -31.40 -30.45 33.22
C LEU A 853 -31.12 -31.82 33.81
N ASP A 854 -32.18 -32.58 34.12
CA ASP A 854 -32.12 -33.91 34.74
C ASP A 854 -33.03 -34.92 34.04
N VAL A 855 -32.97 -36.18 34.41
CA VAL A 855 -33.79 -37.26 33.89
C VAL A 855 -34.60 -37.92 34.98
N GLU A 856 -35.93 -37.98 34.84
CA GLU A 856 -36.83 -38.71 35.69
C GLU A 856 -37.81 -39.51 34.89
N ASP A 857 -38.03 -40.78 35.24
CA ASP A 857 -38.90 -41.74 34.48
C ASP A 857 -38.62 -41.83 32.99
N GLY A 858 -37.35 -41.70 32.59
CA GLY A 858 -36.89 -41.78 31.21
C GLY A 858 -37.19 -40.53 30.35
N LYS A 859 -37.53 -39.38 30.97
CA LYS A 859 -37.80 -38.11 30.30
C LYS A 859 -36.89 -37.02 30.84
N LEU A 860 -36.47 -36.09 30.00
CA LEU A 860 -35.75 -34.88 30.39
C LEU A 860 -36.70 -33.92 31.12
N LEU A 861 -36.24 -33.40 32.26
CA LEU A 861 -36.95 -32.44 33.10
C LEU A 861 -36.04 -31.25 33.41
N PHE A 862 -36.63 -30.07 33.55
CA PHE A 862 -35.96 -28.85 34.01
C PHE A 862 -36.34 -28.58 35.48
N ARG A 863 -35.32 -28.54 36.34
CA ARG A 863 -35.46 -28.25 37.78
C ARG A 863 -34.79 -26.93 38.13
#